data_c48fb184454177270aa32ff02947186b
#
_entry.id   c48fb184454177270aa32ff02947186b
#
_cell.length_a   1.000
_cell.length_b   1.000
_cell.length_c   1.000
_cell.angle_alpha   90.00
_cell.angle_beta   90.00
_cell.angle_gamma   90.00
#
_symmetry.space_group_name_H-M   'P 1'
#
loop_
_entity.id
_entity.type
_entity.pdbx_description
1 polymer ?
#
loop_
_entity_poly.entity_id
_entity_poly.type
_entity_poly.pdbx_seq_one_letter_code
_entity_poly.pdbx_strand_id
1 'polypeptide(L)'
;MKIEIGTSYYPENWDRKRIIYDAELMQNAGLSYVRLGEFAWSHIELREGEYHLEWLEEAIQIFGEHGIRSVLCTPSAAVPAWLCKKHPSILRTGRNGEKAYLGVRHHTCYTSKILREYIRKITIVLAEHFKDDPYVAAWQIENEPGACRFLECFCDDCQNEFRRYLREKYRTIENLNKVWRAAFWSGEFSDWNEIDLSALLENTQSCKSLESWRFRSREQANYVLFQAEIIRERMPGIPIGTNNYDLYDRYEGFAGLDFAGNDLYPNYRLQKMDPFRHKADCVLYSGLKPGVSPWIMETPPNPLWPMKDLTNFFFWFYAGYGYNKIFYFPWGNSLTNEEKIHLSVVDGFSKTGPQYEALKKMIAEADSVLKPYPELPLPHSPCAIVKDHDAEWMFSGSMDNRRIAFFGGFNCSYKSLCRTADFAEIISAGADWSAYKLLVLPVQNHISKALAQKMKSYVESGGVLVMNGSSGCFDCYGNHADNILPEHVSDLFGIEIGENMPCRIFDPVFENTPEFFRKEPVVKGILDGEEIRGTLSVWTGYLHLKGAETLLSFENSQLNGQPFCTVNRYGKGFAIYYIADRIDQGMCDKIIRFAAKKAGLKPVNYPETVSIVQRGNLAFVFNFGDEPVSFPAEFSGKNLIGKALQGDIISLPPQEHALIEILNERFEK
;
A
#
# COMPACT_ATOMS: atom_id res chain seq x y z
N MET A 1 21.71 10.18 11.48
CA MET A 1 20.26 10.37 11.18
C MET A 1 19.51 10.50 12.49
N LYS A 2 18.54 11.40 12.60
CA LYS A 2 17.59 11.41 13.72
C LYS A 2 16.27 10.82 13.24
N ILE A 3 15.74 9.85 13.97
CA ILE A 3 14.36 9.41 13.78
C ILE A 3 13.53 10.21 14.77
N GLU A 4 12.58 10.96 14.24
CA GLU A 4 11.75 11.86 15.04
C GLU A 4 10.46 11.14 15.46
N ILE A 5 10.16 11.15 16.73
CA ILE A 5 9.03 10.44 17.31
C ILE A 5 7.92 11.42 17.64
N GLY A 6 6.70 11.03 17.28
CA GLY A 6 5.50 11.79 17.57
C GLY A 6 4.39 10.92 18.16
N THR A 7 3.27 11.57 18.44
CA THR A 7 2.04 10.92 18.90
C THR A 7 0.81 11.71 18.51
N SER A 8 -0.34 11.05 18.39
CA SER A 8 -1.64 11.72 18.25
C SER A 8 -2.11 12.22 19.61
N TYR A 9 -2.61 13.44 19.65
CA TYR A 9 -3.10 14.06 20.85
C TYR A 9 -4.35 14.90 20.59
N TYR A 10 -5.31 14.86 21.50
CA TYR A 10 -6.64 15.49 21.38
C TYR A 10 -6.85 16.52 22.47
N PRO A 11 -6.26 17.73 22.35
CA PRO A 11 -6.32 18.77 23.39
C PRO A 11 -7.72 19.25 23.71
N GLU A 12 -8.67 19.12 22.76
CA GLU A 12 -10.08 19.46 22.97
C GLU A 12 -10.78 18.64 24.06
N ASN A 13 -10.17 17.55 24.52
CA ASN A 13 -10.69 16.70 25.59
C ASN A 13 -10.12 17.04 26.99
N TRP A 14 -9.16 17.96 27.07
CA TRP A 14 -8.35 18.16 28.28
C TRP A 14 -8.31 19.63 28.74
N ASP A 15 -8.14 19.83 30.03
CA ASP A 15 -7.84 21.16 30.54
C ASP A 15 -6.36 21.53 30.32
N ARG A 16 -6.08 22.83 30.44
CA ARG A 16 -4.72 23.38 30.27
C ARG A 16 -3.67 22.70 31.15
N LYS A 17 -4.02 22.35 32.40
CA LYS A 17 -3.09 21.73 33.36
C LYS A 17 -2.66 20.34 32.87
N ARG A 18 -3.62 19.60 32.31
CA ARG A 18 -3.36 18.29 31.73
C ARG A 18 -2.47 18.40 30.48
N ILE A 19 -2.72 19.36 29.59
CA ILE A 19 -1.91 19.58 28.40
C ILE A 19 -0.46 19.89 28.77
N ILE A 20 -0.23 20.76 29.76
CA ILE A 20 1.13 21.07 30.27
C ILE A 20 1.80 19.81 30.82
N TYR A 21 1.10 19.04 31.65
CA TYR A 21 1.65 17.83 32.25
C TYR A 21 2.00 16.76 31.18
N ASP A 22 1.14 16.60 30.18
CA ASP A 22 1.41 15.68 29.08
C ASP A 22 2.58 16.16 28.21
N ALA A 23 2.72 17.47 27.97
CA ALA A 23 3.86 18.05 27.27
C ALA A 23 5.19 17.81 28.00
N GLU A 24 5.20 17.97 29.33
CA GLU A 24 6.37 17.66 30.17
C GLU A 24 6.75 16.17 30.07
N LEU A 25 5.77 15.26 30.11
CA LEU A 25 6.01 13.82 29.96
C LEU A 25 6.55 13.48 28.57
N MET A 26 5.98 14.08 27.51
CA MET A 26 6.44 13.88 26.13
C MET A 26 7.88 14.39 25.94
N GLN A 27 8.20 15.58 26.47
CA GLN A 27 9.55 16.15 26.46
C GLN A 27 10.53 15.22 27.19
N ASN A 28 10.16 14.73 28.38
CA ASN A 28 10.98 13.81 29.17
C ASN A 28 11.20 12.46 28.49
N ALA A 29 10.27 12.02 27.62
CA ALA A 29 10.41 10.83 26.83
C ALA A 29 11.22 11.05 25.53
N GLY A 30 11.43 12.32 25.12
CA GLY A 30 12.17 12.68 23.92
C GLY A 30 11.33 12.78 22.65
N LEU A 31 9.99 12.96 22.77
CA LEU A 31 9.12 13.18 21.62
C LEU A 31 9.45 14.52 20.94
N SER A 32 9.28 14.56 19.62
CA SER A 32 9.57 15.73 18.79
C SER A 32 8.33 16.32 18.13
N TYR A 33 7.22 15.55 18.07
CA TYR A 33 5.99 15.92 17.37
C TYR A 33 4.73 15.51 18.12
N VAL A 34 3.67 16.31 17.91
CA VAL A 34 2.28 15.94 18.18
C VAL A 34 1.44 16.13 16.93
N ARG A 35 0.44 15.27 16.70
CA ARG A 35 -0.56 15.40 15.65
C ARG A 35 -1.88 15.86 16.29
N LEU A 36 -2.48 16.94 15.74
CA LEU A 36 -3.56 17.69 16.36
C LEU A 36 -4.69 17.99 15.38
N GLY A 37 -5.92 17.90 15.83
CA GLY A 37 -7.09 18.52 15.21
C GLY A 37 -7.82 17.72 14.15
N GLU A 38 -7.46 16.47 13.86
CA GLU A 38 -8.05 15.68 12.75
C GLU A 38 -9.56 15.43 12.86
N PHE A 39 -10.15 15.56 14.05
CA PHE A 39 -11.58 15.36 14.28
C PHE A 39 -12.29 16.55 14.96
N ALA A 40 -11.60 17.66 15.11
CA ALA A 40 -12.00 18.77 15.97
C ALA A 40 -12.94 19.79 15.31
N TRP A 41 -13.53 19.53 14.11
CA TRP A 41 -14.33 20.53 13.41
C TRP A 41 -15.46 21.12 14.26
N SER A 42 -16.24 20.30 14.95
CA SER A 42 -17.32 20.78 15.81
C SER A 42 -16.84 21.60 17.02
N HIS A 43 -15.60 21.40 17.47
CA HIS A 43 -15.00 22.20 18.54
C HIS A 43 -14.45 23.53 18.03
N ILE A 44 -13.94 23.52 16.79
CA ILE A 44 -13.49 24.72 16.08
C ILE A 44 -14.68 25.60 15.65
N GLU A 45 -15.73 25.01 15.10
CA GLU A 45 -16.89 25.69 14.54
C GLU A 45 -18.20 25.02 15.05
N LEU A 46 -18.56 25.36 16.31
CA LEU A 46 -19.77 24.82 16.94
C LEU A 46 -21.05 25.33 16.26
N ARG A 47 -21.02 26.56 15.76
CA ARG A 47 -22.05 27.18 14.91
C ARG A 47 -21.42 27.75 13.67
N GLU A 48 -22.17 27.75 12.58
CA GLU A 48 -21.71 28.22 11.28
C GLU A 48 -21.09 29.63 11.34
N GLY A 49 -19.81 29.71 10.95
CA GLY A 49 -19.06 30.96 10.90
C GLY A 49 -18.52 31.48 12.23
N GLU A 50 -18.79 30.79 13.35
CA GLU A 50 -18.24 31.12 14.65
C GLU A 50 -17.03 30.21 14.92
N TYR A 51 -15.82 30.72 14.65
CA TYR A 51 -14.58 29.94 14.79
C TYR A 51 -13.90 30.23 16.12
N HIS A 52 -13.52 29.17 16.84
CA HIS A 52 -12.81 29.20 18.11
C HIS A 52 -11.52 28.42 17.99
N LEU A 53 -10.41 29.09 17.87
CA LEU A 53 -9.08 28.51 17.65
C LEU A 53 -8.13 28.69 18.85
N GLU A 54 -8.52 29.49 19.84
CA GLU A 54 -7.68 29.87 20.97
C GLU A 54 -7.17 28.66 21.77
N TRP A 55 -7.99 27.63 21.93
CA TRP A 55 -7.63 26.40 22.61
C TRP A 55 -6.57 25.58 21.85
N LEU A 56 -6.64 25.59 20.50
CA LEU A 56 -5.69 24.88 19.64
C LEU A 56 -4.37 25.65 19.56
N GLU A 57 -4.44 26.99 19.46
CA GLU A 57 -3.28 27.88 19.52
C GLU A 57 -2.55 27.72 20.87
N GLU A 58 -3.29 27.73 22.01
CA GLU A 58 -2.71 27.48 23.33
C GLU A 58 -2.03 26.11 23.43
N ALA A 59 -2.65 25.04 22.89
CA ALA A 59 -2.04 23.72 22.88
C ALA A 59 -0.74 23.68 22.06
N ILE A 60 -0.74 24.27 20.86
CA ILE A 60 0.44 24.36 19.98
C ILE A 60 1.57 25.13 20.70
N GLN A 61 1.24 26.24 21.35
CA GLN A 61 2.20 27.03 22.11
C GLN A 61 2.81 26.23 23.28
N ILE A 62 1.97 25.52 24.05
CA ILE A 62 2.45 24.67 25.16
C ILE A 62 3.41 23.60 24.65
N PHE A 63 3.05 22.86 23.61
CA PHE A 63 3.94 21.86 23.04
C PHE A 63 5.22 22.48 22.47
N GLY A 64 5.12 23.61 21.77
CA GLY A 64 6.25 24.33 21.21
C GLY A 64 7.26 24.78 22.27
N GLU A 65 6.82 25.33 23.40
CA GLU A 65 7.64 25.68 24.54
C GLU A 65 8.40 24.49 25.16
N HIS A 66 7.85 23.27 25.01
CA HIS A 66 8.51 22.03 25.40
C HIS A 66 9.36 21.39 24.28
N GLY A 67 9.57 22.11 23.16
CA GLY A 67 10.39 21.63 22.03
C GLY A 67 9.69 20.59 21.15
N ILE A 68 8.36 20.47 21.23
CA ILE A 68 7.53 19.54 20.49
C ILE A 68 6.77 20.31 19.41
N ARG A 69 6.98 19.96 18.14
CA ARG A 69 6.35 20.63 16.99
C ARG A 69 5.02 19.97 16.66
N SER A 70 4.11 20.72 16.05
CA SER A 70 2.76 20.26 15.70
C SER A 70 2.63 19.88 14.24
N VAL A 71 1.98 18.74 13.97
CA VAL A 71 1.41 18.39 12.68
C VAL A 71 -0.09 18.68 12.77
N LEU A 72 -0.55 19.73 12.08
CA LEU A 72 -1.95 20.08 12.05
C LEU A 72 -2.72 19.23 11.05
N CYS A 73 -3.96 18.89 11.37
CA CYS A 73 -4.82 18.13 10.49
C CYS A 73 -6.00 18.98 9.99
N THR A 74 -6.42 18.77 8.73
CA THR A 74 -7.74 19.26 8.33
C THR A 74 -8.82 18.38 8.94
N PRO A 75 -9.86 18.96 9.59
CA PRO A 75 -10.82 18.19 10.40
C PRO A 75 -11.96 17.57 9.58
N SER A 76 -11.76 17.36 8.31
CA SER A 76 -12.81 17.00 7.34
C SER A 76 -13.33 15.58 7.48
N ALA A 77 -12.63 14.70 8.21
CA ALA A 77 -13.10 13.35 8.51
C ALA A 77 -14.35 13.31 9.44
N ALA A 78 -14.51 14.31 10.31
CA ALA A 78 -15.61 14.39 11.29
C ALA A 78 -16.39 15.69 11.15
N VAL A 79 -17.34 15.71 10.22
CA VAL A 79 -18.16 16.89 9.89
C VAL A 79 -19.19 17.17 10.97
N PRO A 80 -19.38 18.46 11.42
CA PRO A 80 -20.24 18.79 12.51
C PRO A 80 -21.73 18.56 12.21
N ALA A 81 -22.49 18.24 13.27
CA ALA A 81 -23.90 17.89 13.16
C ALA A 81 -24.76 19.02 12.57
N TRP A 82 -24.45 20.30 12.87
CA TRP A 82 -25.20 21.43 12.33
C TRP A 82 -25.12 21.48 10.80
N LEU A 83 -23.96 21.20 10.22
CA LEU A 83 -23.74 21.20 8.77
C LEU A 83 -24.53 20.06 8.10
N CYS A 84 -24.48 18.86 8.67
CA CYS A 84 -25.23 17.72 8.17
C CYS A 84 -26.76 17.92 8.30
N LYS A 85 -27.22 18.63 9.33
CA LYS A 85 -28.66 18.97 9.48
C LYS A 85 -29.10 20.06 8.54
N LYS A 86 -28.24 21.06 8.28
CA LYS A 86 -28.51 22.13 7.32
C LYS A 86 -28.51 21.61 5.88
N HIS A 87 -27.60 20.70 5.54
CA HIS A 87 -27.43 20.14 4.22
C HIS A 87 -27.43 18.60 4.23
N PRO A 88 -28.58 17.93 4.40
CA PRO A 88 -28.63 16.47 4.46
C PRO A 88 -28.16 15.76 3.18
N SER A 89 -28.03 16.49 2.06
CA SER A 89 -27.48 15.97 0.78
C SER A 89 -26.00 15.65 0.84
N ILE A 90 -25.24 16.23 1.79
CA ILE A 90 -23.81 15.93 1.95
C ILE A 90 -23.54 14.54 2.54
N LEU A 91 -24.53 13.90 3.15
CA LEU A 91 -24.39 12.57 3.73
C LEU A 91 -24.22 11.52 2.63
N ARG A 92 -23.32 10.57 2.83
CA ARG A 92 -23.20 9.41 1.96
C ARG A 92 -24.55 8.70 1.86
N THR A 93 -24.87 8.29 0.66
CA THR A 93 -26.11 7.57 0.35
C THR A 93 -25.73 6.19 -0.18
N GLY A 94 -26.17 5.15 0.50
CA GLY A 94 -26.00 3.77 0.06
C GLY A 94 -26.85 3.48 -1.18
N ARG A 95 -26.65 2.30 -1.74
CA ARG A 95 -27.31 1.91 -3.00
C ARG A 95 -28.84 1.89 -2.91
N ASN A 96 -29.38 1.52 -1.76
CA ASN A 96 -30.83 1.44 -1.51
C ASN A 96 -31.43 2.78 -1.07
N GLY A 97 -30.65 3.88 -1.14
CA GLY A 97 -31.09 5.21 -0.74
C GLY A 97 -30.94 5.51 0.77
N GLU A 98 -30.45 4.56 1.56
CA GLU A 98 -30.16 4.79 2.97
C GLU A 98 -29.04 5.80 3.13
N LYS A 99 -29.21 6.75 4.06
CA LYS A 99 -28.19 7.76 4.35
C LYS A 99 -27.33 7.36 5.53
N ALA A 100 -26.04 7.68 5.45
CA ALA A 100 -25.14 7.59 6.60
C ALA A 100 -25.68 8.46 7.75
N TYR A 101 -25.51 7.98 8.98
CA TYR A 101 -25.98 8.71 10.17
C TYR A 101 -24.84 9.49 10.82
N LEU A 102 -25.24 10.48 11.63
CA LEU A 102 -24.33 11.36 12.34
C LEU A 102 -23.62 10.65 13.51
N GLY A 103 -22.49 11.19 13.93
CA GLY A 103 -21.75 10.72 15.10
C GLY A 103 -20.71 9.65 14.81
N VAL A 104 -20.40 9.44 13.51
CA VAL A 104 -19.27 8.63 13.02
C VAL A 104 -18.37 9.49 12.14
N ARG A 105 -17.17 9.06 11.90
CA ARG A 105 -16.28 9.68 10.91
C ARG A 105 -16.60 9.18 9.49
N HIS A 106 -16.22 9.93 8.45
CA HIS A 106 -16.38 9.61 7.03
C HIS A 106 -17.84 9.37 6.57
N HIS A 107 -18.80 10.00 7.24
CA HIS A 107 -20.22 9.88 6.91
C HIS A 107 -20.67 10.79 5.77
N THR A 108 -19.78 11.63 5.22
CA THR A 108 -20.07 12.59 4.18
C THR A 108 -19.46 12.23 2.82
N CYS A 109 -20.08 12.72 1.75
CA CYS A 109 -19.71 12.43 0.37
C CYS A 109 -18.57 13.32 -0.12
N TYR A 110 -17.46 12.75 -0.53
CA TYR A 110 -16.29 13.47 -1.07
C TYR A 110 -16.56 14.24 -2.37
N THR A 111 -17.57 13.81 -3.13
CA THR A 111 -17.97 14.45 -4.39
C THR A 111 -18.91 15.64 -4.16
N SER A 112 -19.49 15.80 -2.96
CA SER A 112 -20.46 16.85 -2.69
C SER A 112 -19.86 18.25 -2.80
N LYS A 113 -20.40 19.05 -3.69
CA LYS A 113 -19.97 20.45 -3.91
C LYS A 113 -20.21 21.31 -2.68
N ILE A 114 -21.35 21.12 -2.01
CA ILE A 114 -21.68 21.83 -0.77
C ILE A 114 -20.65 21.51 0.31
N LEU A 115 -20.34 20.24 0.52
CA LEU A 115 -19.33 19.83 1.52
C LEU A 115 -17.96 20.46 1.20
N ARG A 116 -17.53 20.41 -0.05
CA ARG A 116 -16.24 20.98 -0.49
C ARG A 116 -16.16 22.49 -0.25
N GLU A 117 -17.26 23.24 -0.37
CA GLU A 117 -17.31 24.68 -0.03
C GLU A 117 -17.05 24.93 1.46
N TYR A 118 -17.66 24.12 2.35
CA TYR A 118 -17.44 24.24 3.81
C TYR A 118 -16.03 23.80 4.20
N ILE A 119 -15.53 22.71 3.63
CA ILE A 119 -14.13 22.28 3.84
C ILE A 119 -13.15 23.36 3.37
N ARG A 120 -13.43 23.99 2.24
CA ARG A 120 -12.62 25.13 1.76
C ARG A 120 -12.57 26.25 2.80
N LYS A 121 -13.71 26.63 3.36
CA LYS A 121 -13.80 27.70 4.38
C LYS A 121 -12.99 27.34 5.63
N ILE A 122 -13.20 26.18 6.21
CA ILE A 122 -12.48 25.79 7.45
C ILE A 122 -10.98 25.62 7.20
N THR A 123 -10.58 25.04 6.04
CA THR A 123 -9.17 24.91 5.68
C THR A 123 -8.49 26.26 5.49
N ILE A 124 -9.19 27.24 4.87
CA ILE A 124 -8.69 28.62 4.75
C ILE A 124 -8.51 29.24 6.14
N VAL A 125 -9.51 29.14 7.01
CA VAL A 125 -9.46 29.71 8.35
C VAL A 125 -8.27 29.16 9.14
N LEU A 126 -8.09 27.84 9.15
CA LEU A 126 -6.98 27.19 9.81
C LEU A 126 -5.62 27.60 9.21
N ALA A 127 -5.49 27.56 7.89
CA ALA A 127 -4.22 27.90 7.25
C ALA A 127 -3.82 29.37 7.42
N GLU A 128 -4.78 30.32 7.36
CA GLU A 128 -4.55 31.73 7.60
C GLU A 128 -4.17 32.00 9.07
N HIS A 129 -4.83 31.33 10.03
CA HIS A 129 -4.57 31.53 11.45
C HIS A 129 -3.17 31.07 11.85
N PHE A 130 -2.74 29.91 11.34
CA PHE A 130 -1.48 29.28 11.73
C PHE A 130 -0.32 29.49 10.75
N LYS A 131 -0.45 30.31 9.70
CA LYS A 131 0.58 30.47 8.66
C LYS A 131 1.94 30.96 9.16
N ASP A 132 1.94 31.77 10.20
CA ASP A 132 3.14 32.36 10.77
C ASP A 132 3.55 31.72 12.10
N ASP A 133 2.90 30.63 12.53
CA ASP A 133 3.19 29.93 13.77
C ASP A 133 4.46 29.08 13.62
N PRO A 134 5.54 29.36 14.40
CA PRO A 134 6.82 28.66 14.25
C PRO A 134 6.79 27.20 14.73
N TYR A 135 5.76 26.80 15.46
CA TYR A 135 5.63 25.45 16.00
C TYR A 135 4.82 24.51 15.10
N VAL A 136 4.15 25.05 14.08
CA VAL A 136 3.48 24.23 13.06
C VAL A 136 4.49 23.77 12.01
N ALA A 137 4.77 22.48 11.97
CA ALA A 137 5.85 21.92 11.16
C ALA A 137 5.38 21.15 9.91
N ALA A 138 4.14 20.70 9.87
CA ALA A 138 3.57 19.99 8.74
C ALA A 138 2.04 19.98 8.82
N TRP A 139 1.40 19.54 7.71
CA TRP A 139 -0.04 19.30 7.66
C TRP A 139 -0.34 17.86 7.24
N GLN A 140 -1.36 17.29 7.88
CA GLN A 140 -2.03 16.09 7.42
C GLN A 140 -3.40 16.47 6.87
N ILE A 141 -3.68 16.07 5.64
CA ILE A 141 -5.01 16.23 5.05
C ILE A 141 -5.90 15.10 5.51
N GLU A 142 -7.03 15.45 6.16
CA GLU A 142 -8.00 14.48 6.64
C GLU A 142 -7.40 13.45 7.61
N ASN A 143 -8.08 12.34 7.79
CA ASN A 143 -7.58 11.14 8.45
C ASN A 143 -8.11 9.90 7.75
N GLU A 144 -7.21 9.03 7.28
CA GLU A 144 -7.51 7.76 6.60
C GLU A 144 -8.57 7.91 5.47
N PRO A 145 -8.31 8.75 4.45
CA PRO A 145 -9.28 8.94 3.37
C PRO A 145 -9.62 7.62 2.70
N GLY A 146 -10.93 7.29 2.65
CA GLY A 146 -11.43 6.01 2.13
C GLY A 146 -11.74 4.94 3.19
N ALA A 147 -11.17 5.01 4.37
CA ALA A 147 -11.51 4.12 5.47
C ALA A 147 -12.87 4.50 6.08
N CYS A 148 -13.96 3.89 5.63
CA CYS A 148 -15.30 4.17 6.14
C CYS A 148 -16.21 2.93 6.16
N ARG A 149 -17.23 2.95 7.01
CA ARG A 149 -18.26 1.90 7.05
C ARG A 149 -19.07 1.83 5.76
N PHE A 150 -19.28 2.98 5.12
CA PHE A 150 -19.92 3.08 3.80
C PHE A 150 -18.82 3.30 2.75
N LEU A 151 -18.32 2.22 2.19
CA LEU A 151 -17.25 2.25 1.18
C LEU A 151 -17.63 3.08 -0.06
N GLU A 152 -18.94 3.17 -0.37
CA GLU A 152 -19.46 3.74 -1.59
C GLU A 152 -20.54 4.77 -1.32
N CYS A 153 -20.66 5.74 -2.23
CA CYS A 153 -21.73 6.72 -2.23
C CYS A 153 -22.42 6.75 -3.60
N PHE A 154 -23.78 6.76 -3.57
CA PHE A 154 -24.63 6.79 -4.76
C PHE A 154 -25.55 8.02 -4.77
N CYS A 155 -25.21 9.09 -4.04
CA CYS A 155 -25.99 10.33 -4.04
C CYS A 155 -26.00 11.00 -5.42
N ASP A 156 -26.91 11.97 -5.60
CA ASP A 156 -27.07 12.68 -6.87
C ASP A 156 -25.78 13.36 -7.34
N ASP A 157 -24.97 13.91 -6.42
CA ASP A 157 -23.68 14.49 -6.78
C ASP A 157 -22.74 13.44 -7.38
N CYS A 158 -22.65 12.24 -6.79
CA CYS A 158 -21.84 11.14 -7.33
C CYS A 158 -22.35 10.69 -8.70
N GLN A 159 -23.66 10.53 -8.89
CA GLN A 159 -24.25 10.13 -10.17
C GLN A 159 -23.98 11.15 -11.26
N ASN A 160 -24.19 12.44 -10.96
CA ASN A 160 -24.02 13.52 -11.92
C ASN A 160 -22.55 13.72 -12.30
N GLU A 161 -21.62 13.67 -11.33
CA GLU A 161 -20.19 13.79 -11.59
C GLU A 161 -19.64 12.57 -12.34
N PHE A 162 -20.15 11.35 -12.07
CA PHE A 162 -19.81 10.17 -12.86
C PHE A 162 -20.22 10.31 -14.33
N ARG A 163 -21.46 10.77 -14.57
CA ARG A 163 -21.94 11.04 -15.94
C ARG A 163 -21.12 12.13 -16.62
N ARG A 164 -20.74 13.19 -15.88
CA ARG A 164 -19.83 14.22 -16.39
C ARG A 164 -18.46 13.65 -16.78
N TYR A 165 -17.88 12.84 -15.90
CA TYR A 165 -16.62 12.12 -16.14
C TYR A 165 -16.69 11.28 -17.42
N LEU A 166 -17.75 10.52 -17.61
CA LEU A 166 -17.93 9.71 -18.81
C LEU A 166 -18.08 10.58 -20.07
N ARG A 167 -18.86 11.69 -20.02
CA ARG A 167 -18.98 12.64 -21.14
C ARG A 167 -17.64 13.24 -21.53
N GLU A 168 -16.83 13.63 -20.57
CA GLU A 168 -15.50 14.19 -20.83
C GLU A 168 -14.57 13.15 -21.48
N LYS A 169 -14.66 11.89 -21.08
CA LYS A 169 -13.81 10.80 -21.56
C LYS A 169 -14.25 10.29 -22.94
N TYR A 170 -15.53 10.03 -23.12
CA TYR A 170 -16.06 9.33 -24.30
C TYR A 170 -16.64 10.27 -25.35
N ARG A 171 -16.95 11.51 -25.01
CA ARG A 171 -17.49 12.59 -25.84
C ARG A 171 -18.92 12.38 -26.31
N THR A 172 -19.26 11.22 -26.89
CA THR A 172 -20.61 10.87 -27.32
C THR A 172 -21.07 9.54 -26.76
N ILE A 173 -22.38 9.34 -26.68
CA ILE A 173 -22.98 8.11 -26.15
C ILE A 173 -22.72 6.93 -27.11
N GLU A 174 -22.75 7.20 -28.43
CA GLU A 174 -22.46 6.21 -29.47
C GLU A 174 -21.02 5.70 -29.35
N ASN A 175 -20.06 6.60 -29.09
CA ASN A 175 -18.68 6.21 -28.87
C ASN A 175 -18.52 5.38 -27.58
N LEU A 176 -19.22 5.75 -26.50
CA LEU A 176 -19.25 4.96 -25.26
C LEU A 176 -19.77 3.55 -25.54
N ASN A 177 -20.94 3.41 -26.16
CA ASN A 177 -21.55 2.11 -26.51
C ASN A 177 -20.62 1.26 -27.37
N LYS A 178 -19.99 1.88 -28.38
CA LYS A 178 -19.02 1.20 -29.25
C LYS A 178 -17.82 0.68 -28.48
N VAL A 179 -17.20 1.52 -27.66
CA VAL A 179 -15.98 1.20 -26.91
C VAL A 179 -16.26 0.19 -25.80
N TRP A 180 -17.41 0.27 -25.13
CA TRP A 180 -17.82 -0.69 -24.13
C TRP A 180 -18.35 -1.99 -24.72
N ARG A 181 -18.52 -2.08 -26.05
CA ARG A 181 -19.19 -3.23 -26.73
C ARG A 181 -20.53 -3.53 -26.08
N ALA A 182 -21.31 -2.48 -25.85
CA ALA A 182 -22.44 -2.44 -24.95
C ALA A 182 -23.66 -3.25 -25.44
N ALA A 183 -23.72 -3.67 -26.72
CA ALA A 183 -24.81 -4.44 -27.28
C ALA A 183 -25.08 -5.77 -26.54
N PHE A 184 -24.08 -6.31 -25.84
CA PHE A 184 -24.22 -7.54 -25.07
C PHE A 184 -25.17 -7.37 -23.89
N TRP A 185 -26.15 -8.25 -23.73
CA TRP A 185 -27.21 -8.20 -22.72
C TRP A 185 -27.99 -6.89 -22.64
N SER A 186 -28.27 -6.28 -23.81
CA SER A 186 -29.02 -5.02 -23.90
C SER A 186 -28.40 -3.87 -23.10
N GLY A 187 -27.07 -3.80 -23.10
CA GLY A 187 -26.33 -2.82 -22.28
C GLY A 187 -26.08 -1.49 -22.97
N GLU A 188 -26.64 -1.24 -24.19
CA GLU A 188 -26.54 0.04 -24.89
C GLU A 188 -27.37 1.13 -24.20
N PHE A 189 -26.84 2.36 -24.22
CA PHE A 189 -27.49 3.54 -23.67
C PHE A 189 -27.87 4.49 -24.82
N SER A 190 -29.03 5.15 -24.69
CA SER A 190 -29.47 6.20 -25.61
C SER A 190 -29.22 7.62 -25.07
N ASP A 191 -29.11 7.73 -23.74
CA ASP A 191 -28.86 8.99 -23.06
C ASP A 191 -27.93 8.77 -21.85
N TRP A 192 -27.14 9.79 -21.50
CA TRP A 192 -26.23 9.75 -20.37
C TRP A 192 -26.93 9.53 -19.02
N ASN A 193 -28.18 9.98 -18.89
CA ASN A 193 -28.95 9.83 -17.65
C ASN A 193 -29.38 8.38 -17.37
N GLU A 194 -29.25 7.50 -18.36
CA GLU A 194 -29.51 6.06 -18.20
C GLU A 194 -28.32 5.33 -17.53
N ILE A 195 -27.16 6.02 -17.42
CA ILE A 195 -25.96 5.41 -16.87
C ILE A 195 -25.84 5.73 -15.38
N ASP A 196 -25.99 4.72 -14.55
CA ASP A 196 -25.78 4.81 -13.11
C ASP A 196 -24.41 4.27 -12.69
N LEU A 197 -23.86 4.89 -11.65
CA LEU A 197 -22.64 4.46 -11.00
C LEU A 197 -22.81 3.05 -10.43
N SER A 198 -21.90 2.12 -10.76
CA SER A 198 -21.95 0.74 -10.25
C SER A 198 -21.36 0.62 -8.85
N ALA A 199 -21.84 -0.37 -8.09
CA ALA A 199 -21.14 -0.80 -6.91
C ALA A 199 -19.82 -1.50 -7.26
N LEU A 200 -18.81 -1.39 -6.38
CA LEU A 200 -17.44 -1.83 -6.64
C LEU A 200 -17.32 -3.34 -6.88
N LEU A 201 -18.17 -4.14 -6.25
CA LEU A 201 -18.18 -5.61 -6.37
C LEU A 201 -19.45 -6.12 -7.09
N GLU A 202 -20.14 -5.24 -7.79
CA GLU A 202 -21.34 -5.61 -8.52
C GLU A 202 -20.99 -6.29 -9.84
N ASN A 203 -21.64 -7.42 -10.10
CA ASN A 203 -21.60 -8.06 -11.41
C ASN A 203 -22.42 -7.23 -12.41
N THR A 204 -21.75 -6.44 -13.21
CA THR A 204 -22.32 -5.57 -14.25
C THR A 204 -21.41 -5.58 -15.48
N GLN A 205 -21.66 -4.72 -16.44
CA GLN A 205 -20.74 -4.52 -17.57
C GLN A 205 -19.33 -4.22 -17.06
N SER A 206 -18.34 -4.97 -17.49
CA SER A 206 -16.95 -4.84 -17.04
C SER A 206 -16.40 -3.42 -17.19
N CYS A 207 -16.70 -2.76 -18.33
CA CYS A 207 -16.28 -1.39 -18.58
C CYS A 207 -16.92 -0.41 -17.59
N LYS A 208 -18.22 -0.54 -17.29
CA LYS A 208 -18.92 0.32 -16.31
C LYS A 208 -18.35 0.13 -14.89
N SER A 209 -18.07 -1.10 -14.50
CA SER A 209 -17.44 -1.40 -13.22
C SER A 209 -16.06 -0.75 -13.10
N LEU A 210 -15.19 -0.95 -14.11
CA LEU A 210 -13.86 -0.36 -14.15
C LEU A 210 -13.89 1.18 -14.10
N GLU A 211 -14.78 1.79 -14.88
CA GLU A 211 -14.95 3.26 -14.86
C GLU A 211 -15.49 3.78 -13.52
N SER A 212 -16.31 2.98 -12.83
CA SER A 212 -16.78 3.32 -11.48
C SER A 212 -15.65 3.33 -10.45
N TRP A 213 -14.69 2.40 -10.56
CA TRP A 213 -13.47 2.37 -9.75
C TRP A 213 -12.58 3.59 -10.03
N ARG A 214 -12.28 3.86 -11.30
CA ARG A 214 -11.46 4.99 -11.74
C ARG A 214 -12.05 6.34 -11.32
N PHE A 215 -13.37 6.49 -11.47
CA PHE A 215 -14.08 7.69 -11.03
C PHE A 215 -13.95 7.93 -9.54
N ARG A 216 -14.20 6.91 -8.72
CA ARG A 216 -14.11 7.03 -7.25
C ARG A 216 -12.68 7.30 -6.78
N SER A 217 -11.70 6.65 -7.41
CA SER A 217 -10.28 6.92 -7.15
C SER A 217 -9.92 8.37 -7.39
N ARG A 218 -10.30 8.88 -8.58
CA ARG A 218 -10.08 10.28 -8.93
C ARG A 218 -10.78 11.26 -7.98
N GLU A 219 -12.03 10.97 -7.59
CA GLU A 219 -12.75 11.86 -6.68
C GLU A 219 -12.16 11.90 -5.28
N GLN A 220 -11.64 10.77 -4.79
CA GLN A 220 -10.94 10.73 -3.51
C GLN A 220 -9.59 11.48 -3.58
N ALA A 221 -8.82 11.29 -4.64
CA ALA A 221 -7.59 12.04 -4.86
C ALA A 221 -7.87 13.55 -4.93
N ASN A 222 -8.84 13.97 -5.73
CA ASN A 222 -9.26 15.38 -5.81
C ASN A 222 -9.73 15.94 -4.46
N TYR A 223 -10.38 15.13 -3.63
CA TYR A 223 -10.83 15.55 -2.30
C TYR A 223 -9.68 15.82 -1.34
N VAL A 224 -8.61 15.05 -1.43
CA VAL A 224 -7.39 15.27 -0.64
C VAL A 224 -6.60 16.46 -1.20
N LEU A 225 -6.36 16.48 -2.50
CA LEU A 225 -5.45 17.43 -3.14
C LEU A 225 -5.98 18.89 -3.11
N PHE A 226 -7.31 19.11 -3.22
CA PHE A 226 -7.82 20.48 -3.15
C PHE A 226 -7.61 21.15 -1.78
N GLN A 227 -7.60 20.37 -0.71
CA GLN A 227 -7.30 20.87 0.64
C GLN A 227 -5.79 21.20 0.76
N ALA A 228 -4.95 20.32 0.21
CA ALA A 228 -3.50 20.57 0.17
C ALA A 228 -3.15 21.83 -0.63
N GLU A 229 -3.81 22.07 -1.76
CA GLU A 229 -3.64 23.27 -2.57
C GLU A 229 -3.98 24.56 -1.79
N ILE A 230 -5.08 24.57 -1.04
CA ILE A 230 -5.50 25.70 -0.20
C ILE A 230 -4.44 26.04 0.84
N ILE A 231 -3.87 25.03 1.49
CA ILE A 231 -2.81 25.20 2.48
C ILE A 231 -1.53 25.70 1.81
N ARG A 232 -1.14 25.10 0.68
CA ARG A 232 0.09 25.47 -0.04
C ARG A 232 0.10 26.91 -0.54
N GLU A 233 -1.07 27.43 -0.94
CA GLU A 233 -1.23 28.84 -1.32
C GLU A 233 -0.93 29.81 -0.17
N ARG A 234 -1.14 29.40 1.09
CA ARG A 234 -1.00 30.25 2.30
C ARG A 234 0.27 29.99 3.08
N MET A 235 0.73 28.76 3.01
CA MET A 235 1.92 28.28 3.74
C MET A 235 2.89 27.61 2.74
N PRO A 236 3.49 28.36 1.81
CA PRO A 236 4.38 27.80 0.80
C PRO A 236 5.60 27.13 1.45
N GLY A 237 5.87 25.88 1.03
CA GLY A 237 7.02 25.11 1.50
C GLY A 237 6.79 24.31 2.79
N ILE A 238 5.62 24.41 3.44
CA ILE A 238 5.28 23.52 4.55
C ILE A 238 5.02 22.10 4.02
N PRO A 239 5.56 21.05 4.65
CA PRO A 239 5.27 19.66 4.24
C PRO A 239 3.78 19.31 4.43
N ILE A 240 3.17 18.73 3.40
CA ILE A 240 1.76 18.31 3.40
C ILE A 240 1.68 16.85 2.99
N GLY A 241 0.98 16.02 3.78
CA GLY A 241 0.72 14.61 3.48
C GLY A 241 -0.67 14.17 3.92
N THR A 242 -0.94 12.89 3.81
CA THR A 242 -2.11 12.23 4.41
C THR A 242 -1.70 10.84 4.89
N ASN A 243 -2.58 10.16 5.62
CA ASN A 243 -2.33 8.82 6.13
C ASN A 243 -3.27 7.78 5.48
N ASN A 244 -2.84 6.53 5.47
CA ASN A 244 -3.61 5.31 5.16
C ASN A 244 -4.67 5.46 4.05
N TYR A 245 -4.23 5.89 2.87
CA TYR A 245 -5.09 6.06 1.70
C TYR A 245 -5.51 4.69 1.15
N ASP A 246 -6.70 4.24 1.49
CA ASP A 246 -7.18 2.89 1.20
C ASP A 246 -8.05 2.79 -0.06
N LEU A 247 -8.18 1.56 -0.57
CA LEU A 247 -9.05 1.07 -1.65
C LEU A 247 -8.71 1.55 -3.07
N TYR A 248 -8.20 2.76 -3.24
CA TYR A 248 -8.03 3.39 -4.56
C TYR A 248 -6.57 3.54 -4.96
N ASP A 249 -6.32 4.19 -6.08
CA ASP A 249 -4.96 4.39 -6.57
C ASP A 249 -4.16 5.32 -5.65
N ARG A 250 -3.29 4.73 -4.86
CA ARG A 250 -2.41 5.46 -3.96
C ARG A 250 -1.42 6.36 -4.71
N TYR A 251 -0.95 5.94 -5.87
CA TYR A 251 -0.04 6.77 -6.67
C TYR A 251 -0.72 8.06 -7.11
N GLU A 252 -2.00 7.99 -7.52
CA GLU A 252 -2.81 9.17 -7.83
C GLU A 252 -3.04 10.04 -6.58
N GLY A 253 -3.42 9.42 -5.45
CA GLY A 253 -3.72 10.12 -4.20
C GLY A 253 -2.54 10.86 -3.59
N PHE A 254 -1.33 10.31 -3.70
CA PHE A 254 -0.12 10.93 -3.14
C PHE A 254 0.67 11.79 -4.13
N ALA A 255 0.30 11.82 -5.42
CA ALA A 255 1.07 12.50 -6.47
C ALA A 255 1.38 13.97 -6.13
N GLY A 256 0.37 14.69 -5.62
CA GLY A 256 0.48 16.12 -5.27
C GLY A 256 0.87 16.42 -3.83
N LEU A 257 1.18 15.41 -3.01
CA LEU A 257 1.58 15.58 -1.61
C LEU A 257 3.11 15.54 -1.46
N ASP A 258 3.63 16.02 -0.33
CA ASP A 258 5.07 16.12 -0.08
C ASP A 258 5.63 14.87 0.58
N PHE A 259 4.83 14.16 1.39
CA PHE A 259 5.19 12.88 2.00
C PHE A 259 4.02 11.88 1.95
N ALA A 260 4.34 10.60 2.02
CA ALA A 260 3.36 9.53 2.16
C ALA A 260 3.30 9.07 3.62
N GLY A 261 2.12 9.19 4.23
CA GLY A 261 1.85 8.72 5.58
C GLY A 261 1.22 7.32 5.56
N ASN A 262 1.66 6.47 6.47
CA ASN A 262 1.17 5.11 6.61
C ASN A 262 0.71 4.84 8.05
N ASP A 263 -0.39 4.11 8.21
CA ASP A 263 -0.86 3.64 9.50
C ASP A 263 -0.61 2.15 9.59
N LEU A 264 0.37 1.78 10.40
CA LEU A 264 0.81 0.40 10.54
C LEU A 264 0.37 -0.17 11.89
N TYR A 265 -0.66 -0.99 11.84
CA TYR A 265 -1.16 -1.73 12.99
C TYR A 265 -0.80 -3.22 12.87
N PRO A 266 0.38 -3.65 13.33
CA PRO A 266 0.75 -5.05 13.36
C PRO A 266 -0.28 -5.84 14.17
N ASN A 267 -1.12 -6.61 13.50
CA ASN A 267 -2.23 -7.30 14.15
C ASN A 267 -1.87 -8.74 14.52
N TYR A 268 -1.21 -8.92 15.66
CA TYR A 268 -0.81 -10.24 16.15
C TYR A 268 -1.90 -11.01 16.88
N ARG A 269 -3.00 -10.35 17.23
CA ARG A 269 -4.08 -11.01 17.98
C ARG A 269 -4.82 -12.05 17.14
N LEU A 270 -4.76 -11.95 15.81
CA LEU A 270 -5.56 -12.77 14.89
C LEU A 270 -4.73 -13.58 13.87
N GLN A 271 -3.43 -13.34 13.73
CA GLN A 271 -2.60 -14.01 12.71
C GLN A 271 -1.17 -14.20 13.18
N LYS A 272 -0.50 -15.25 12.68
CA LYS A 272 0.97 -15.37 12.80
C LYS A 272 1.64 -14.09 12.25
N MET A 273 2.77 -13.71 12.87
CA MET A 273 3.63 -12.69 12.28
C MET A 273 4.02 -13.12 10.86
N ASP A 274 3.50 -12.43 9.85
CA ASP A 274 3.89 -12.67 8.45
C ASP A 274 4.89 -11.58 8.03
N PRO A 275 6.21 -11.89 7.97
CA PRO A 275 7.23 -10.91 7.60
C PRO A 275 6.98 -10.32 6.20
N PHE A 276 6.42 -11.10 5.28
CA PHE A 276 6.17 -10.65 3.91
C PHE A 276 5.10 -9.57 3.85
N ARG A 277 4.04 -9.69 4.66
CA ARG A 277 3.01 -8.67 4.77
C ARG A 277 3.57 -7.35 5.33
N HIS A 278 4.32 -7.42 6.44
CA HIS A 278 4.92 -6.21 7.04
C HIS A 278 5.94 -5.55 6.10
N LYS A 279 6.74 -6.35 5.38
CA LYS A 279 7.62 -5.84 4.32
C LYS A 279 6.81 -5.12 3.23
N ALA A 280 5.75 -5.76 2.71
CA ALA A 280 4.91 -5.19 1.66
C ALA A 280 4.28 -3.85 2.09
N ASP A 281 3.72 -3.81 3.31
CA ASP A 281 3.10 -2.61 3.87
C ASP A 281 4.12 -1.45 3.99
N CYS A 282 5.36 -1.73 4.39
CA CYS A 282 6.42 -0.72 4.47
C CYS A 282 6.87 -0.24 3.09
N VAL A 283 7.21 -1.17 2.17
CA VAL A 283 7.77 -0.78 0.86
C VAL A 283 6.75 -0.17 -0.08
N LEU A 284 5.46 -0.45 0.08
CA LEU A 284 4.41 0.18 -0.71
C LEU A 284 4.43 1.70 -0.56
N TYR A 285 4.49 2.20 0.68
CA TYR A 285 4.50 3.65 0.92
C TYR A 285 5.83 4.30 0.56
N SER A 286 6.95 3.60 0.69
CA SER A 286 8.25 4.07 0.17
C SER A 286 8.23 4.22 -1.36
N GLY A 287 7.52 3.34 -2.07
CA GLY A 287 7.38 3.39 -3.54
C GLY A 287 6.44 4.49 -4.05
N LEU A 288 5.57 5.08 -3.19
CA LEU A 288 4.65 6.15 -3.61
C LEU A 288 5.36 7.49 -3.89
N LYS A 289 6.44 7.77 -3.17
CA LYS A 289 7.23 9.01 -3.29
C LYS A 289 8.72 8.66 -3.37
N PRO A 290 9.24 8.22 -4.53
CA PRO A 290 10.63 7.82 -4.66
C PRO A 290 11.60 8.92 -4.19
N GLY A 291 12.58 8.54 -3.36
CA GLY A 291 13.56 9.45 -2.79
C GLY A 291 13.09 10.27 -1.57
N VAL A 292 11.81 10.16 -1.19
CA VAL A 292 11.25 10.80 0.00
C VAL A 292 11.02 9.75 1.08
N SER A 293 11.51 10.02 2.30
CA SER A 293 11.25 9.16 3.46
C SER A 293 9.75 9.16 3.80
N PRO A 294 9.08 8.01 3.84
CA PRO A 294 7.70 7.93 4.27
C PRO A 294 7.59 8.14 5.79
N TRP A 295 6.40 8.48 6.27
CA TRP A 295 6.12 8.66 7.69
C TRP A 295 5.18 7.55 8.19
N ILE A 296 5.40 7.05 9.40
CA ILE A 296 4.36 6.34 10.14
C ILE A 296 3.51 7.38 10.85
N MET A 297 2.26 7.52 10.45
CA MET A 297 1.33 8.47 11.06
C MET A 297 0.58 7.85 12.25
N GLU A 298 0.45 6.52 12.25
CA GLU A 298 -0.12 5.76 13.36
C GLU A 298 0.53 4.39 13.49
N THR A 299 0.91 4.04 14.72
CA THR A 299 1.28 2.67 15.12
C THR A 299 1.05 2.48 16.61
N PRO A 300 0.65 1.30 17.10
CA PRO A 300 0.48 1.08 18.52
C PRO A 300 1.84 1.06 19.24
N PRO A 301 1.94 1.55 20.47
CA PRO A 301 3.21 1.55 21.21
C PRO A 301 3.75 0.14 21.47
N ASN A 302 2.89 -0.85 21.72
CA ASN A 302 3.28 -2.25 21.82
C ASN A 302 2.18 -3.19 21.31
N PRO A 303 2.28 -3.72 20.09
CA PRO A 303 1.20 -4.48 19.48
C PRO A 303 0.94 -5.85 20.12
N LEU A 304 1.88 -6.39 20.93
CA LEU A 304 1.75 -7.72 21.55
C LEU A 304 1.52 -7.68 23.07
N TRP A 305 1.22 -6.50 23.61
CA TRP A 305 0.92 -6.37 25.04
C TRP A 305 -0.23 -7.29 25.51
N PRO A 306 -0.12 -7.96 26.67
CA PRO A 306 0.99 -7.92 27.63
C PRO A 306 2.03 -9.04 27.46
N MET A 307 2.00 -9.81 26.39
CA MET A 307 2.79 -11.04 26.22
C MET A 307 4.28 -10.78 26.01
N LYS A 308 4.60 -9.78 25.17
CA LYS A 308 5.98 -9.38 24.86
C LYS A 308 6.03 -7.90 24.51
N ASP A 309 7.14 -7.24 24.86
CA ASP A 309 7.43 -5.88 24.40
C ASP A 309 8.09 -5.93 23.02
N LEU A 310 7.37 -5.44 22.01
CA LEU A 310 7.84 -5.33 20.63
C LEU A 310 8.02 -3.87 20.18
N THR A 311 8.04 -2.92 21.12
CA THR A 311 8.22 -1.49 20.82
C THR A 311 9.50 -1.25 20.02
N ASN A 312 10.63 -1.76 20.52
CA ASN A 312 11.93 -1.66 19.84
C ASN A 312 11.96 -2.43 18.51
N PHE A 313 11.37 -3.62 18.46
CA PHE A 313 11.37 -4.46 17.26
C PHE A 313 10.76 -3.69 16.06
N PHE A 314 9.55 -3.14 16.23
CA PHE A 314 8.88 -2.42 15.15
C PHE A 314 9.48 -1.07 14.84
N PHE A 315 9.94 -0.35 15.86
CA PHE A 315 10.68 0.89 15.65
C PHE A 315 11.88 0.68 14.71
N TRP A 316 12.75 -0.28 15.02
CA TRP A 316 13.92 -0.57 14.19
C TRP A 316 13.54 -1.16 12.83
N PHE A 317 12.42 -1.90 12.75
CA PHE A 317 11.89 -2.40 11.50
C PHE A 317 11.50 -1.24 10.57
N TYR A 318 10.72 -0.29 11.06
CA TYR A 318 10.34 0.89 10.29
C TYR A 318 11.55 1.74 9.91
N ALA A 319 12.48 1.94 10.84
CA ALA A 319 13.75 2.62 10.58
C ALA A 319 14.56 1.97 9.48
N GLY A 320 14.64 0.63 9.46
CA GLY A 320 15.28 -0.15 8.41
C GLY A 320 14.64 0.08 7.04
N TYR A 321 13.32 0.17 6.97
CA TYR A 321 12.58 0.47 5.73
C TYR A 321 12.50 1.96 5.36
N GLY A 322 13.27 2.82 6.03
CA GLY A 322 13.46 4.21 5.60
C GLY A 322 12.54 5.23 6.24
N TYR A 323 11.68 4.84 7.17
CA TYR A 323 10.84 5.77 7.91
C TYR A 323 11.68 6.61 8.88
N ASN A 324 11.55 7.93 8.80
CA ASN A 324 12.29 8.86 9.66
C ASN A 324 11.40 9.64 10.63
N LYS A 325 10.08 9.49 10.54
CA LYS A 325 9.10 10.00 11.49
C LYS A 325 8.11 8.91 11.83
N ILE A 326 7.89 8.69 13.13
CA ILE A 326 7.05 7.61 13.63
C ILE A 326 6.13 8.17 14.71
N PHE A 327 4.81 8.14 14.47
CA PHE A 327 3.79 8.62 15.41
C PHE A 327 3.11 7.42 16.05
N TYR A 328 3.16 7.37 17.38
CA TYR A 328 2.44 6.39 18.16
C TYR A 328 1.00 6.84 18.39
N PHE A 329 0.07 5.90 18.26
CA PHE A 329 -1.34 6.17 18.42
C PHE A 329 -1.93 5.35 19.59
N PRO A 330 -2.62 6.04 20.53
CA PRO A 330 -2.53 7.47 20.83
C PRO A 330 -1.57 7.73 22.01
N TRP A 331 -1.36 9.01 22.38
CA TRP A 331 -0.65 9.34 23.63
C TRP A 331 -1.31 8.72 24.84
N GLY A 332 -2.56 9.11 25.11
CA GLY A 332 -3.41 8.53 26.17
C GLY A 332 -4.75 8.09 25.61
N ASN A 333 -5.34 7.09 26.23
CA ASN A 333 -6.69 6.63 25.84
C ASN A 333 -7.71 7.76 25.94
N SER A 334 -8.61 7.84 24.96
CA SER A 334 -9.84 8.62 25.13
C SER A 334 -10.67 8.07 26.29
N LEU A 335 -11.31 8.96 27.03
CA LEU A 335 -12.23 8.54 28.10
C LEU A 335 -13.61 8.07 27.56
N THR A 336 -13.85 8.26 26.27
CA THR A 336 -15.13 7.98 25.61
C THR A 336 -14.93 7.26 24.28
N ASN A 337 -16.02 6.77 23.69
CA ASN A 337 -16.10 6.15 22.37
C ASN A 337 -15.23 4.90 22.18
N GLU A 338 -14.93 4.56 20.95
CA GLU A 338 -14.19 3.35 20.56
C GLU A 338 -12.73 3.41 21.03
N GLU A 339 -12.11 4.59 21.07
CA GLU A 339 -10.71 4.80 21.42
C GLU A 339 -10.39 4.63 22.92
N LYS A 340 -11.40 4.46 23.78
CA LYS A 340 -11.19 4.21 25.22
C LYS A 340 -10.53 2.88 25.55
N ILE A 341 -10.52 1.94 24.59
CA ILE A 341 -9.90 0.62 24.73
C ILE A 341 -8.66 0.44 23.85
N HIS A 342 -8.19 1.52 23.26
CA HIS A 342 -6.98 1.49 22.42
C HIS A 342 -5.73 1.33 23.29
N LEU A 343 -4.69 0.66 22.78
CA LEU A 343 -3.40 0.61 23.44
C LEU A 343 -2.70 1.97 23.27
N SER A 344 -2.30 2.61 24.36
CA SER A 344 -1.75 3.96 24.39
C SER A 344 -0.38 4.02 25.08
N VAL A 345 0.35 5.12 24.92
CA VAL A 345 1.65 5.34 25.54
C VAL A 345 1.51 5.53 27.05
N VAL A 346 0.53 6.33 27.48
CA VAL A 346 0.12 6.48 28.89
C VAL A 346 -1.35 6.10 29.04
N ASP A 347 -1.83 5.86 30.25
CA ASP A 347 -3.26 5.59 30.45
C ASP A 347 -4.13 6.85 30.23
N GLY A 348 -5.45 6.67 30.25
CA GLY A 348 -6.40 7.77 30.08
C GLY A 348 -6.29 8.91 31.11
N PHE A 349 -5.49 8.76 32.17
CA PHE A 349 -5.22 9.74 33.21
C PHE A 349 -3.75 10.24 33.21
N SER A 350 -3.00 10.03 32.14
CA SER A 350 -1.56 10.31 32.01
C SER A 350 -0.67 9.61 33.04
N LYS A 351 -1.09 8.48 33.53
CA LYS A 351 -0.22 7.65 34.32
C LYS A 351 0.78 6.95 33.41
N THR A 352 2.07 7.15 33.71
CA THR A 352 3.15 6.42 33.03
C THR A 352 3.15 4.95 33.46
N GLY A 353 3.51 4.10 32.52
CA GLY A 353 3.58 2.65 32.72
C GLY A 353 4.68 2.03 31.86
N PRO A 354 4.70 0.68 31.71
CA PRO A 354 5.74 -0.01 30.95
C PRO A 354 5.90 0.48 29.50
N GLN A 355 4.81 0.87 28.83
CA GLN A 355 4.84 1.40 27.44
C GLN A 355 5.58 2.73 27.36
N TYR A 356 5.33 3.65 28.30
CA TYR A 356 6.04 4.93 28.39
C TYR A 356 7.53 4.72 28.63
N GLU A 357 7.91 3.85 29.57
CA GLU A 357 9.30 3.57 29.88
C GLU A 357 10.02 2.87 28.73
N ALA A 358 9.34 1.94 28.04
CA ALA A 358 9.87 1.27 26.85
C ALA A 358 10.13 2.28 25.72
N LEU A 359 9.16 3.16 25.45
CA LEU A 359 9.28 4.22 24.44
C LEU A 359 10.43 5.18 24.75
N LYS A 360 10.52 5.68 25.98
CA LYS A 360 11.60 6.55 26.44
C LYS A 360 12.99 5.91 26.28
N LYS A 361 13.13 4.65 26.69
CA LYS A 361 14.37 3.89 26.54
C LYS A 361 14.74 3.70 25.07
N MET A 362 13.77 3.36 24.22
CA MET A 362 13.95 3.17 22.79
C MET A 362 14.44 4.46 22.11
N ILE A 363 13.85 5.62 22.43
CA ILE A 363 14.26 6.91 21.86
C ILE A 363 15.70 7.22 22.25
N ALA A 364 16.05 7.08 23.53
CA ALA A 364 17.41 7.32 24.01
C ALA A 364 18.44 6.37 23.36
N GLU A 365 18.09 5.10 23.16
CA GLU A 365 18.93 4.12 22.47
C GLU A 365 19.13 4.53 21.00
N ALA A 366 18.05 4.88 20.29
CA ALA A 366 18.10 5.29 18.90
C ALA A 366 18.95 6.54 18.68
N ASP A 367 18.78 7.56 19.51
CA ASP A 367 19.58 8.79 19.46
C ASP A 367 21.07 8.51 19.67
N SER A 368 21.42 7.64 20.63
CA SER A 368 22.79 7.24 20.90
C SER A 368 23.41 6.44 19.74
N VAL A 369 22.70 5.45 19.24
CA VAL A 369 23.20 4.51 18.23
C VAL A 369 23.28 5.15 16.86
N LEU A 370 22.32 5.99 16.48
CA LEU A 370 22.28 6.65 15.15
C LEU A 370 23.08 7.94 15.08
N LYS A 371 23.58 8.48 16.20
CA LYS A 371 24.38 9.72 16.23
C LYS A 371 25.60 9.70 15.30
N PRO A 372 26.36 8.60 15.15
CA PRO A 372 27.49 8.51 14.21
C PRO A 372 27.04 8.46 12.74
N TYR A 373 25.77 8.25 12.44
CA TYR A 373 25.22 8.07 11.10
C TYR A 373 24.26 9.21 10.74
N PRO A 374 24.76 10.44 10.44
CA PRO A 374 23.90 11.61 10.21
C PRO A 374 22.99 11.45 8.99
N GLU A 375 23.44 10.70 8.00
CA GLU A 375 22.69 10.40 6.78
C GLU A 375 22.75 8.90 6.49
N LEU A 376 21.58 8.28 6.33
CA LEU A 376 21.43 6.92 5.84
C LEU A 376 20.59 6.96 4.56
N PRO A 377 21.04 6.33 3.47
CA PRO A 377 20.25 6.24 2.24
C PRO A 377 18.94 5.51 2.52
N LEU A 378 17.93 5.75 1.70
CA LEU A 378 16.75 4.89 1.70
C LEU A 378 17.16 3.47 1.26
N PRO A 379 16.50 2.42 1.79
CA PRO A 379 16.79 1.07 1.35
C PRO A 379 16.42 0.92 -0.14
N HIS A 380 17.21 0.16 -0.87
CA HIS A 380 16.99 -0.12 -2.28
C HIS A 380 17.15 -1.61 -2.56
N SER A 381 16.25 -2.16 -3.39
CA SER A 381 16.30 -3.54 -3.86
C SER A 381 16.57 -3.60 -5.37
N PRO A 382 17.41 -4.51 -5.84
CA PRO A 382 17.57 -4.74 -7.28
C PRO A 382 16.33 -5.40 -7.92
N CYS A 383 15.32 -5.74 -7.13
CA CYS A 383 14.08 -6.37 -7.55
C CYS A 383 12.88 -5.49 -7.25
N ALA A 384 11.91 -5.45 -8.17
CA ALA A 384 10.63 -4.82 -7.90
C ALA A 384 9.46 -5.61 -8.49
N ILE A 385 8.28 -5.37 -7.91
CA ILE A 385 7.00 -5.84 -8.43
C ILE A 385 6.15 -4.62 -8.81
N VAL A 386 5.56 -4.67 -9.99
CA VAL A 386 4.70 -3.59 -10.48
C VAL A 386 3.30 -3.80 -9.96
N LYS A 387 2.75 -2.79 -9.30
CA LYS A 387 1.36 -2.73 -8.89
C LYS A 387 0.58 -1.80 -9.82
N ASP A 388 -0.40 -2.37 -10.52
CA ASP A 388 -1.32 -1.66 -11.39
C ASP A 388 -2.75 -1.78 -10.84
N HIS A 389 -3.33 -0.65 -10.44
CA HIS A 389 -4.68 -0.62 -9.88
C HIS A 389 -5.75 -0.92 -10.94
N ASP A 390 -5.56 -0.51 -12.20
CA ASP A 390 -6.48 -0.87 -13.29
C ASP A 390 -6.54 -2.40 -13.48
N ALA A 391 -5.40 -3.07 -13.41
CA ALA A 391 -5.34 -4.54 -13.47
C ALA A 391 -6.05 -5.20 -12.28
N GLU A 392 -5.94 -4.61 -11.09
CA GLU A 392 -6.67 -5.06 -9.89
C GLU A 392 -8.18 -4.88 -10.03
N TRP A 393 -8.64 -3.75 -10.60
CA TRP A 393 -10.07 -3.40 -10.67
C TRP A 393 -10.81 -4.05 -11.84
N MET A 394 -10.11 -4.41 -12.91
CA MET A 394 -10.70 -4.87 -14.18
C MET A 394 -11.68 -6.03 -14.02
N PHE A 395 -11.45 -6.90 -13.03
CA PHE A 395 -12.30 -8.06 -12.76
C PHE A 395 -12.97 -8.03 -11.38
N SER A 396 -13.00 -6.89 -10.71
CA SER A 396 -13.59 -6.78 -9.38
C SER A 396 -15.09 -7.10 -9.35
N GLY A 397 -15.81 -6.87 -10.45
CA GLY A 397 -17.22 -7.19 -10.62
C GLY A 397 -17.50 -8.45 -11.46
N SER A 398 -16.51 -9.27 -11.79
CA SER A 398 -16.73 -10.47 -12.61
C SER A 398 -17.31 -11.62 -11.79
N MET A 399 -18.13 -12.47 -12.45
CA MET A 399 -18.70 -13.70 -11.84
C MET A 399 -17.60 -14.66 -11.34
N ASP A 400 -16.43 -14.62 -11.94
CA ASP A 400 -15.30 -15.51 -11.64
C ASP A 400 -14.46 -15.05 -10.44
N ASN A 401 -14.82 -13.93 -9.82
CA ASN A 401 -14.11 -13.33 -8.66
C ASN A 401 -12.58 -13.23 -8.87
N ARG A 402 -12.15 -12.82 -10.07
CA ARG A 402 -10.73 -12.78 -10.47
C ARG A 402 -9.89 -11.74 -9.70
N ARG A 403 -10.52 -10.85 -8.96
CA ARG A 403 -9.80 -9.99 -8.02
C ARG A 403 -9.01 -10.81 -7.00
N ILE A 404 -9.54 -11.94 -6.55
CA ILE A 404 -8.82 -12.90 -5.69
C ILE A 404 -7.60 -13.47 -6.43
N ALA A 405 -7.69 -13.66 -7.73
CA ALA A 405 -6.58 -14.12 -8.55
C ALA A 405 -5.45 -13.11 -8.63
N PHE A 406 -5.78 -11.84 -8.85
CA PHE A 406 -4.78 -10.77 -8.86
C PHE A 406 -4.02 -10.71 -7.52
N PHE A 407 -4.72 -10.64 -6.40
CA PHE A 407 -4.07 -10.64 -5.08
C PHE A 407 -3.29 -11.94 -4.81
N GLY A 408 -3.82 -13.09 -5.21
CA GLY A 408 -3.12 -14.36 -5.07
C GLY A 408 -1.81 -14.41 -5.86
N GLY A 409 -1.85 -14.00 -7.12
CA GLY A 409 -0.66 -13.92 -8.00
C GLY A 409 0.35 -12.87 -7.53
N PHE A 410 -0.12 -11.68 -7.15
CA PHE A 410 0.72 -10.62 -6.61
C PHE A 410 1.43 -11.07 -5.32
N ASN A 411 0.69 -11.58 -4.34
CA ASN A 411 1.26 -12.00 -3.05
C ASN A 411 2.24 -13.17 -3.21
N CYS A 412 1.92 -14.15 -4.08
CA CYS A 412 2.81 -15.27 -4.38
C CYS A 412 4.13 -14.77 -4.97
N SER A 413 4.07 -13.90 -5.98
CA SER A 413 5.25 -13.32 -6.61
C SER A 413 6.06 -12.45 -5.64
N TYR A 414 5.37 -11.63 -4.83
CA TYR A 414 6.02 -10.78 -3.83
C TYR A 414 6.79 -11.61 -2.78
N LYS A 415 6.17 -12.67 -2.25
CA LYS A 415 6.86 -13.59 -1.31
C LYS A 415 8.09 -14.24 -1.95
N SER A 416 7.97 -14.67 -3.19
CA SER A 416 9.11 -15.27 -3.93
C SER A 416 10.25 -14.27 -4.17
N LEU A 417 9.94 -13.02 -4.49
CA LEU A 417 10.93 -11.95 -4.61
C LEU A 417 11.63 -11.68 -3.26
N CYS A 418 10.88 -11.61 -2.15
CA CYS A 418 11.46 -11.43 -0.82
C CYS A 418 12.36 -12.59 -0.39
N ARG A 419 12.07 -13.82 -0.82
CA ARG A 419 12.93 -15.00 -0.63
C ARG A 419 14.17 -14.99 -1.54
N THR A 420 14.22 -14.06 -2.46
CA THR A 420 15.29 -13.95 -3.46
C THR A 420 16.23 -12.78 -3.16
N ALA A 421 15.71 -11.65 -2.67
CA ALA A 421 16.46 -10.38 -2.56
C ALA A 421 16.14 -9.58 -1.30
N ASP A 422 15.93 -10.22 -0.14
CA ASP A 422 15.53 -9.62 1.13
C ASP A 422 14.13 -8.99 1.10
N PHE A 423 13.95 -8.01 0.23
CA PHE A 423 12.67 -7.40 -0.10
C PHE A 423 12.63 -7.04 -1.59
N ALA A 424 11.45 -6.79 -2.10
CA ALA A 424 11.24 -6.21 -3.42
C ALA A 424 10.50 -4.89 -3.27
N GLU A 425 10.85 -3.90 -4.06
CA GLU A 425 10.10 -2.64 -4.09
C GLU A 425 8.76 -2.84 -4.80
N ILE A 426 7.72 -2.15 -4.33
CA ILE A 426 6.40 -2.11 -4.97
C ILE A 426 6.29 -0.77 -5.70
N ILE A 427 6.23 -0.82 -7.02
CA ILE A 427 6.29 0.38 -7.87
C ILE A 427 5.11 0.44 -8.84
N SER A 428 4.79 1.64 -9.34
CA SER A 428 3.83 1.79 -10.43
C SER A 428 4.45 1.45 -11.78
N ALA A 429 3.61 1.16 -12.76
CA ALA A 429 4.05 0.98 -14.16
C ALA A 429 4.75 2.23 -14.72
N GLY A 430 4.42 3.43 -14.20
CA GLY A 430 5.04 4.72 -14.57
C GLY A 430 6.42 4.98 -13.95
N ALA A 431 6.83 4.27 -12.90
CA ALA A 431 8.10 4.49 -12.20
C ALA A 431 9.33 4.29 -13.12
N ASP A 432 10.48 4.81 -12.74
CA ASP A 432 11.75 4.50 -13.45
C ASP A 432 12.18 3.06 -13.15
N TRP A 433 12.46 2.29 -14.21
CA TRP A 433 12.86 0.88 -14.11
C TRP A 433 14.38 0.67 -14.22
N SER A 434 15.14 1.71 -14.48
CA SER A 434 16.59 1.61 -14.79
C SER A 434 17.44 1.06 -13.64
N ALA A 435 16.98 1.22 -12.38
CA ALA A 435 17.67 0.75 -11.20
C ALA A 435 17.46 -0.76 -10.91
N TYR A 436 16.47 -1.40 -11.53
CA TYR A 436 16.11 -2.79 -11.23
C TYR A 436 16.74 -3.77 -12.21
N LYS A 437 17.19 -4.91 -11.72
CA LYS A 437 17.70 -6.03 -12.52
C LYS A 437 16.59 -7.05 -12.83
N LEU A 438 15.63 -7.21 -11.92
CA LEU A 438 14.50 -8.12 -12.04
C LEU A 438 13.18 -7.39 -11.75
N LEU A 439 12.25 -7.43 -12.69
CA LEU A 439 10.88 -6.93 -12.54
C LEU A 439 9.87 -8.04 -12.71
N VAL A 440 8.82 -8.00 -11.89
CA VAL A 440 7.65 -8.86 -12.03
C VAL A 440 6.41 -8.00 -12.26
N LEU A 441 5.68 -8.29 -13.33
CA LEU A 441 4.39 -7.67 -13.66
C LEU A 441 3.29 -8.74 -13.54
N PRO A 442 2.76 -8.98 -12.33
CA PRO A 442 1.76 -10.03 -12.14
C PRO A 442 0.41 -9.60 -12.72
N VAL A 443 -0.15 -10.44 -13.59
CA VAL A 443 -1.51 -10.26 -14.14
C VAL A 443 -1.72 -8.82 -14.69
N GLN A 444 -0.80 -8.35 -15.52
CA GLN A 444 -0.88 -7.05 -16.19
C GLN A 444 -1.88 -7.11 -17.35
N ASN A 445 -3.16 -7.12 -17.06
CA ASN A 445 -4.27 -7.42 -17.97
C ASN A 445 -4.26 -6.58 -19.25
N HIS A 446 -4.02 -5.25 -19.10
CA HIS A 446 -3.89 -4.34 -20.20
C HIS A 446 -2.44 -3.85 -20.34
N ILE A 447 -1.94 -3.88 -21.56
CA ILE A 447 -0.61 -3.38 -21.92
C ILE A 447 -0.77 -2.30 -22.99
N SER A 448 -0.60 -1.03 -22.59
CA SER A 448 -0.58 0.07 -23.54
C SER A 448 0.66 0.02 -24.44
N LYS A 449 0.63 0.65 -25.62
CA LYS A 449 1.78 0.77 -26.50
C LYS A 449 3.00 1.42 -25.81
N ALA A 450 2.76 2.40 -24.93
CA ALA A 450 3.82 3.06 -24.16
C ALA A 450 4.44 2.10 -23.14
N LEU A 451 3.62 1.33 -22.41
CA LEU A 451 4.12 0.31 -21.48
C LEU A 451 4.87 -0.80 -22.21
N ALA A 452 4.34 -1.28 -23.35
CA ALA A 452 5.03 -2.26 -24.19
C ALA A 452 6.41 -1.79 -24.64
N GLN A 453 6.53 -0.54 -25.10
CA GLN A 453 7.82 0.03 -25.49
C GLN A 453 8.78 0.11 -24.30
N LYS A 454 8.31 0.49 -23.13
CA LYS A 454 9.09 0.52 -21.89
C LYS A 454 9.58 -0.88 -21.50
N MET A 455 8.72 -1.90 -21.56
CA MET A 455 9.06 -3.30 -21.31
C MET A 455 10.16 -3.78 -22.26
N LYS A 456 10.01 -3.52 -23.58
CA LYS A 456 10.99 -3.89 -24.60
C LYS A 456 12.34 -3.21 -24.35
N SER A 457 12.37 -1.90 -24.11
CA SER A 457 13.60 -1.16 -23.82
C SER A 457 14.29 -1.64 -22.55
N TYR A 458 13.53 -1.97 -21.51
CA TYR A 458 14.07 -2.51 -20.26
C TYR A 458 14.77 -3.86 -20.49
N VAL A 459 14.11 -4.81 -21.18
CA VAL A 459 14.70 -6.12 -21.43
C VAL A 459 15.84 -6.02 -22.44
N GLU A 460 15.72 -5.20 -23.50
CA GLU A 460 16.76 -4.99 -24.49
C GLU A 460 18.07 -4.49 -23.87
N SER A 461 17.97 -3.65 -22.82
CA SER A 461 19.15 -3.12 -22.10
C SER A 461 19.78 -4.12 -21.12
N GLY A 462 19.14 -5.25 -20.83
CA GLY A 462 19.69 -6.33 -19.99
C GLY A 462 18.84 -6.68 -18.77
N GLY A 463 17.67 -6.04 -18.58
CA GLY A 463 16.74 -6.37 -17.52
C GLY A 463 16.10 -7.75 -17.72
N VAL A 464 15.66 -8.35 -16.61
CA VAL A 464 14.87 -9.59 -16.62
C VAL A 464 13.44 -9.27 -16.21
N LEU A 465 12.48 -9.67 -17.05
CA LEU A 465 11.07 -9.40 -16.87
C LEU A 465 10.29 -10.70 -16.72
N VAL A 466 9.47 -10.80 -15.67
CA VAL A 466 8.54 -11.92 -15.47
C VAL A 466 7.12 -11.41 -15.58
N MET A 467 6.30 -12.09 -16.38
CA MET A 467 4.89 -11.78 -16.56
C MET A 467 4.07 -13.07 -16.57
N ASN A 468 2.78 -13.01 -16.29
CA ASN A 468 1.99 -14.23 -16.16
C ASN A 468 0.51 -14.07 -16.53
N GLY A 469 -0.15 -15.20 -16.66
CA GLY A 469 -1.61 -15.35 -16.70
C GLY A 469 -2.28 -14.65 -17.87
N SER A 470 -3.30 -13.87 -17.56
CA SER A 470 -4.09 -13.11 -18.53
C SER A 470 -3.47 -11.76 -18.94
N SER A 471 -2.17 -11.57 -18.66
CA SER A 471 -1.47 -10.33 -19.02
C SER A 471 -1.50 -10.07 -20.53
N GLY A 472 -1.84 -8.84 -20.91
CA GLY A 472 -1.96 -8.41 -22.30
C GLY A 472 -3.15 -9.03 -23.05
N CYS A 473 -4.12 -9.62 -22.35
CA CYS A 473 -5.30 -10.22 -22.97
C CYS A 473 -6.49 -9.27 -23.12
N PHE A 474 -6.43 -8.09 -22.50
CA PHE A 474 -7.55 -7.16 -22.45
C PHE A 474 -7.12 -5.74 -22.86
N ASP A 475 -8.11 -4.99 -23.40
CA ASP A 475 -7.92 -3.57 -23.70
C ASP A 475 -8.06 -2.69 -22.44
N CYS A 476 -7.83 -1.39 -22.54
CA CYS A 476 -7.93 -0.44 -21.43
C CYS A 476 -9.36 -0.24 -20.89
N TYR A 477 -10.35 -0.86 -21.49
CA TYR A 477 -11.74 -0.82 -21.09
C TYR A 477 -12.20 -2.13 -20.45
N GLY A 478 -11.32 -3.14 -20.41
CA GLY A 478 -11.63 -4.47 -19.87
C GLY A 478 -12.31 -5.41 -20.87
N ASN A 479 -12.38 -5.03 -22.15
CA ASN A 479 -12.80 -5.98 -23.21
C ASN A 479 -11.63 -6.86 -23.60
N HIS A 480 -11.93 -8.03 -24.17
CA HIS A 480 -10.91 -8.86 -24.77
C HIS A 480 -10.19 -8.11 -25.90
N ALA A 481 -8.88 -8.15 -25.92
CA ALA A 481 -8.09 -7.49 -26.95
C ALA A 481 -8.33 -8.16 -28.34
N ASP A 482 -8.31 -7.35 -29.40
CA ASP A 482 -8.62 -7.77 -30.77
C ASP A 482 -7.37 -8.23 -31.55
N ASN A 483 -6.19 -8.18 -30.95
CA ASN A 483 -4.91 -8.46 -31.59
C ASN A 483 -4.29 -9.78 -31.12
N ILE A 484 -3.12 -10.09 -31.66
CA ILE A 484 -2.29 -11.21 -31.21
C ILE A 484 -1.91 -11.00 -29.75
N LEU A 485 -2.14 -12.02 -28.93
CA LEU A 485 -1.90 -11.98 -27.49
C LEU A 485 -0.54 -12.59 -27.10
N PRO A 486 0.16 -12.12 -26.09
CA PRO A 486 -0.17 -10.91 -25.30
C PRO A 486 0.02 -9.64 -26.15
N GLU A 487 -0.99 -8.76 -26.09
CA GLU A 487 -1.04 -7.58 -26.96
C GLU A 487 0.21 -6.70 -26.84
N HIS A 488 0.76 -6.28 -27.98
CA HIS A 488 1.96 -5.43 -28.12
C HIS A 488 3.29 -6.01 -27.64
N VAL A 489 3.32 -7.19 -26.98
CA VAL A 489 4.55 -7.79 -26.41
C VAL A 489 4.74 -9.26 -26.75
N SER A 490 3.98 -9.79 -27.70
CA SER A 490 4.14 -11.17 -28.22
C SER A 490 5.57 -11.45 -28.70
N ASP A 491 6.20 -10.50 -29.39
CA ASP A 491 7.58 -10.56 -29.86
C ASP A 491 8.60 -10.53 -28.70
N LEU A 492 8.35 -9.71 -27.66
CA LEU A 492 9.19 -9.63 -26.47
C LEU A 492 9.26 -10.98 -25.74
N PHE A 493 8.11 -11.65 -25.57
CA PHE A 493 8.06 -12.94 -24.89
C PHE A 493 8.29 -14.14 -25.82
N GLY A 494 8.31 -13.92 -27.15
CA GLY A 494 8.49 -14.96 -28.14
C GLY A 494 7.37 -16.00 -28.15
N ILE A 495 6.13 -15.57 -27.83
CA ILE A 495 4.95 -16.42 -27.73
C ILE A 495 3.71 -15.76 -28.32
N GLU A 496 2.71 -16.57 -28.63
CA GLU A 496 1.33 -16.14 -28.81
C GLU A 496 0.43 -16.95 -27.84
N ILE A 497 -0.51 -16.27 -27.19
CA ILE A 497 -1.52 -16.92 -26.36
C ILE A 497 -2.66 -17.36 -27.28
N GLY A 498 -2.92 -18.65 -27.30
CA GLY A 498 -4.05 -19.24 -28.03
C GLY A 498 -5.34 -19.23 -27.21
N GLU A 499 -6.11 -20.33 -27.31
CA GLU A 499 -7.30 -20.48 -26.47
C GLU A 499 -6.94 -20.34 -25.01
N ASN A 500 -7.63 -19.44 -24.33
CA ASN A 500 -7.47 -19.21 -22.92
C ASN A 500 -8.84 -19.36 -22.24
N MET A 501 -8.83 -19.94 -21.05
CA MET A 501 -10.05 -20.21 -20.32
C MET A 501 -9.83 -20.16 -18.83
N PRO A 502 -10.87 -19.82 -18.05
CA PRO A 502 -10.77 -19.93 -16.61
C PRO A 502 -10.51 -21.39 -16.22
N CYS A 503 -9.44 -21.63 -15.49
CA CYS A 503 -9.32 -22.83 -14.68
C CYS A 503 -10.29 -22.68 -13.51
N ARG A 504 -10.91 -23.77 -13.09
CA ARG A 504 -11.88 -23.75 -12.04
C ARG A 504 -11.35 -23.08 -10.78
N ILE A 505 -12.00 -21.98 -10.36
CA ILE A 505 -11.82 -21.41 -9.05
C ILE A 505 -12.51 -22.35 -8.06
N PHE A 506 -11.78 -22.77 -7.03
CA PHE A 506 -12.38 -23.50 -5.91
C PHE A 506 -13.33 -22.55 -5.19
N ASP A 507 -14.63 -22.69 -5.42
CA ASP A 507 -15.66 -22.03 -4.63
C ASP A 507 -16.00 -22.93 -3.44
N PRO A 508 -15.70 -22.52 -2.20
CA PRO A 508 -16.01 -23.31 -1.01
C PRO A 508 -17.52 -23.58 -0.83
N VAL A 509 -18.38 -22.83 -1.53
CA VAL A 509 -19.85 -23.07 -1.53
C VAL A 509 -20.22 -24.41 -2.19
N PHE A 510 -19.35 -24.97 -3.03
CA PHE A 510 -19.58 -26.26 -3.70
C PHE A 510 -18.85 -27.43 -3.02
N GLU A 511 -19.00 -27.58 -1.71
CA GLU A 511 -18.40 -28.68 -0.93
C GLU A 511 -18.72 -30.10 -1.49
N ASN A 512 -19.81 -30.26 -2.22
CA ASN A 512 -20.24 -31.51 -2.84
C ASN A 512 -19.68 -31.76 -4.26
N THR A 513 -18.71 -30.96 -4.72
CA THR A 513 -18.10 -31.19 -6.01
C THR A 513 -17.32 -32.52 -6.00
N PRO A 514 -17.58 -33.47 -6.94
CA PRO A 514 -16.84 -34.72 -7.02
C PRO A 514 -15.32 -34.49 -7.08
N GLU A 515 -14.54 -35.37 -6.45
CA GLU A 515 -13.08 -35.27 -6.33
C GLU A 515 -12.38 -35.08 -7.70
N PHE A 516 -12.88 -35.74 -8.76
CA PHE A 516 -12.36 -35.57 -10.10
C PHE A 516 -12.34 -34.11 -10.56
N PHE A 517 -13.35 -33.34 -10.20
CA PHE A 517 -13.42 -31.90 -10.55
C PHE A 517 -12.64 -30.97 -9.61
N ARG A 518 -12.06 -31.52 -8.54
CA ARG A 518 -11.20 -30.76 -7.59
C ARG A 518 -9.74 -30.86 -7.97
N LYS A 519 -9.37 -31.70 -8.96
CA LYS A 519 -7.96 -31.84 -9.37
C LYS A 519 -7.50 -30.59 -10.11
N GLU A 520 -6.46 -29.97 -9.58
CA GLU A 520 -5.76 -28.89 -10.26
C GLU A 520 -4.88 -29.43 -11.39
N PRO A 521 -4.73 -28.68 -12.50
CA PRO A 521 -3.74 -29.03 -13.51
C PRO A 521 -2.34 -29.03 -12.91
N VAL A 522 -1.53 -29.99 -13.31
CA VAL A 522 -0.14 -30.14 -12.88
C VAL A 522 0.79 -29.79 -14.02
N VAL A 523 1.87 -29.15 -13.70
CA VAL A 523 2.96 -28.83 -14.63
C VAL A 523 4.27 -29.38 -14.10
N LYS A 524 5.20 -29.70 -15.01
CA LYS A 524 6.54 -30.18 -14.68
C LYS A 524 7.59 -29.67 -15.65
N GLY A 525 8.84 -29.77 -15.24
CA GLY A 525 10.01 -29.45 -16.07
C GLY A 525 11.28 -29.44 -15.25
N ILE A 526 12.34 -28.91 -15.83
CA ILE A 526 13.65 -28.78 -15.16
C ILE A 526 14.07 -27.31 -15.18
N LEU A 527 14.32 -26.72 -14.02
CA LEU A 527 14.91 -25.40 -13.88
C LEU A 527 16.24 -25.53 -13.15
N ASP A 528 17.31 -25.01 -13.74
CA ASP A 528 18.67 -25.07 -13.15
C ASP A 528 19.12 -26.46 -12.72
N GLY A 529 18.66 -27.52 -13.40
CA GLY A 529 19.00 -28.91 -13.08
C GLY A 529 18.11 -29.57 -12.00
N GLU A 530 17.17 -28.84 -11.43
CA GLU A 530 16.20 -29.35 -10.47
C GLU A 530 14.89 -29.70 -11.16
N GLU A 531 14.33 -30.89 -10.84
CA GLU A 531 12.98 -31.25 -11.28
C GLU A 531 11.93 -30.43 -10.53
N ILE A 532 11.04 -29.77 -11.27
CA ILE A 532 9.97 -28.95 -10.75
C ILE A 532 8.64 -29.62 -11.09
N ARG A 533 7.76 -29.69 -10.10
CA ARG A 533 6.38 -30.12 -10.27
C ARG A 533 5.49 -29.26 -9.39
N GLY A 534 4.42 -28.73 -9.95
CA GLY A 534 3.52 -27.84 -9.23
C GLY A 534 2.14 -27.76 -9.85
N THR A 535 1.25 -27.01 -9.19
CA THR A 535 -0.15 -26.84 -9.58
C THR A 535 -0.47 -25.40 -9.94
N LEU A 536 -1.55 -25.20 -10.69
CA LEU A 536 -2.04 -23.89 -11.09
C LEU A 536 -3.55 -23.78 -10.92
N SER A 537 -4.05 -22.56 -10.81
CA SER A 537 -5.47 -22.27 -10.68
C SER A 537 -5.84 -20.94 -11.33
N VAL A 538 -7.14 -20.71 -11.46
CA VAL A 538 -7.84 -19.50 -11.89
C VAL A 538 -7.90 -19.31 -13.40
N TRP A 539 -6.78 -19.26 -14.10
CA TRP A 539 -6.71 -18.99 -15.53
C TRP A 539 -5.56 -19.76 -16.15
N THR A 540 -5.77 -20.31 -17.35
CA THR A 540 -4.70 -20.90 -18.17
C THR A 540 -5.10 -20.92 -19.66
N GLY A 541 -4.18 -21.33 -20.52
CA GLY A 541 -4.41 -21.41 -21.96
C GLY A 541 -3.29 -22.13 -22.69
N TYR A 542 -3.27 -21.99 -24.00
CA TYR A 542 -2.22 -22.50 -24.88
C TYR A 542 -1.16 -21.42 -25.11
N LEU A 543 0.11 -21.82 -25.08
CA LEU A 543 1.22 -21.02 -25.58
C LEU A 543 1.73 -21.57 -26.93
N HIS A 544 1.63 -20.75 -27.96
CA HIS A 544 2.27 -21.03 -29.24
C HIS A 544 3.65 -20.36 -29.26
N LEU A 545 4.72 -21.16 -29.37
CA LEU A 545 6.09 -20.65 -29.37
C LEU A 545 6.38 -19.88 -30.67
N LYS A 546 6.97 -18.70 -30.54
CA LYS A 546 7.46 -17.81 -31.61
C LYS A 546 8.93 -17.46 -31.42
N GLY A 547 9.69 -18.41 -30.89
CA GLY A 547 11.11 -18.28 -30.61
C GLY A 547 11.50 -18.49 -29.16
N ALA A 548 10.55 -18.48 -28.22
CA ALA A 548 10.80 -18.78 -26.82
C ALA A 548 11.13 -20.25 -26.57
N GLU A 549 11.93 -20.51 -25.54
CA GLU A 549 12.25 -21.86 -25.07
C GLU A 549 11.27 -22.26 -23.96
N THR A 550 10.84 -23.53 -23.96
CA THR A 550 9.97 -24.09 -22.91
C THR A 550 10.79 -24.46 -21.68
N LEU A 551 10.39 -23.97 -20.53
CA LEU A 551 10.94 -24.31 -19.21
C LEU A 551 10.10 -25.37 -18.49
N LEU A 552 8.76 -25.19 -18.48
CA LEU A 552 7.82 -26.11 -17.84
C LEU A 552 6.69 -26.43 -18.81
N SER A 553 6.16 -27.65 -18.73
CA SER A 553 5.05 -28.14 -19.57
C SER A 553 3.94 -28.75 -18.71
N PHE A 554 2.73 -28.78 -19.25
CA PHE A 554 1.59 -29.49 -18.62
C PHE A 554 1.81 -31.00 -18.59
N GLU A 555 1.35 -31.66 -17.49
CA GLU A 555 1.53 -33.11 -17.31
C GLU A 555 0.25 -33.93 -17.37
N ASN A 556 -0.87 -33.49 -16.77
CA ASN A 556 -2.02 -34.36 -16.49
C ASN A 556 -3.36 -33.76 -16.93
N SER A 557 -3.35 -32.91 -17.93
CA SER A 557 -4.57 -32.28 -18.46
C SER A 557 -4.72 -32.50 -19.97
N GLN A 558 -5.76 -31.95 -20.58
CA GLN A 558 -5.88 -31.92 -22.05
C GLN A 558 -4.73 -31.14 -22.70
N LEU A 559 -4.02 -30.35 -21.93
CA LEU A 559 -2.83 -29.58 -22.36
C LEU A 559 -1.52 -30.40 -22.24
N ASN A 560 -1.58 -31.68 -21.92
CA ASN A 560 -0.38 -32.50 -21.65
C ASN A 560 0.69 -32.34 -22.73
N GLY A 561 1.92 -32.01 -22.28
CA GLY A 561 3.06 -31.73 -23.16
C GLY A 561 3.10 -30.32 -23.75
N GLN A 562 2.05 -29.52 -23.62
CA GLN A 562 2.04 -28.11 -24.06
C GLN A 562 2.91 -27.22 -23.14
N PRO A 563 3.56 -26.19 -23.70
CA PRO A 563 4.34 -25.23 -22.93
C PRO A 563 3.47 -24.52 -21.87
N PHE A 564 3.99 -24.44 -20.66
CA PHE A 564 3.37 -23.71 -19.56
C PHE A 564 4.18 -22.46 -19.16
N CYS A 565 5.50 -22.63 -18.98
CA CYS A 565 6.41 -21.55 -18.66
C CYS A 565 7.51 -21.49 -19.73
N THR A 566 7.82 -20.29 -20.18
CA THR A 566 8.77 -20.05 -21.27
C THR A 566 9.78 -18.98 -20.92
N VAL A 567 10.92 -19.00 -21.57
CA VAL A 567 11.92 -17.92 -21.53
C VAL A 567 12.29 -17.50 -22.95
N ASN A 568 12.36 -16.21 -23.19
CA ASN A 568 12.82 -15.61 -24.44
C ASN A 568 13.99 -14.67 -24.19
N ARG A 569 15.02 -14.76 -25.02
CA ARG A 569 16.10 -13.78 -25.02
C ARG A 569 15.70 -12.60 -25.91
N TYR A 570 15.72 -11.38 -25.37
CA TYR A 570 15.41 -10.19 -26.13
C TYR A 570 16.50 -9.14 -25.88
N GLY A 571 17.28 -8.82 -26.90
CA GLY A 571 18.49 -7.99 -26.75
C GLY A 571 19.49 -8.60 -25.77
N LYS A 572 19.82 -7.88 -24.71
CA LYS A 572 20.75 -8.32 -23.66
C LYS A 572 20.08 -9.04 -22.50
N GLY A 573 18.75 -8.93 -22.35
CA GLY A 573 17.97 -9.45 -21.23
C GLY A 573 17.11 -10.66 -21.56
N PHE A 574 16.19 -10.97 -20.65
CA PHE A 574 15.30 -12.12 -20.74
C PHE A 574 13.87 -11.74 -20.35
N ALA A 575 12.90 -12.28 -21.08
CA ALA A 575 11.50 -12.22 -20.79
C ALA A 575 10.99 -13.62 -20.46
N ILE A 576 10.36 -13.78 -19.31
CA ILE A 576 9.82 -15.06 -18.80
C ILE A 576 8.30 -14.91 -18.69
N TYR A 577 7.58 -15.91 -19.21
CA TYR A 577 6.13 -15.92 -19.14
C TYR A 577 5.61 -17.28 -18.68
N TYR A 578 4.63 -17.30 -17.78
CA TYR A 578 3.89 -18.54 -17.46
C TYR A 578 2.38 -18.30 -17.56
N ILE A 579 1.66 -19.26 -18.20
CA ILE A 579 0.25 -19.08 -18.56
C ILE A 579 -0.69 -19.53 -17.45
N ALA A 580 -0.64 -18.83 -16.30
CA ALA A 580 -1.61 -18.97 -15.21
C ALA A 580 -1.64 -17.70 -14.36
N ASP A 581 -2.83 -17.30 -13.91
CA ASP A 581 -2.94 -16.15 -12.99
C ASP A 581 -2.41 -16.51 -11.60
N ARG A 582 -2.57 -17.76 -11.17
CA ARG A 582 -2.08 -18.26 -9.89
C ARG A 582 -1.43 -19.62 -10.02
N ILE A 583 -0.29 -19.77 -9.35
CA ILE A 583 0.47 -21.02 -9.19
C ILE A 583 0.75 -21.28 -7.72
N ASP A 584 1.12 -22.50 -7.36
CA ASP A 584 1.55 -22.75 -5.99
C ASP A 584 2.84 -22.02 -5.64
N GLN A 585 3.05 -21.75 -4.36
CA GLN A 585 4.17 -20.93 -3.88
C GLN A 585 5.53 -21.57 -4.20
N GLY A 586 5.65 -22.90 -4.10
CA GLY A 586 6.91 -23.60 -4.36
C GLY A 586 7.37 -23.45 -5.81
N MET A 587 6.44 -23.58 -6.75
CA MET A 587 6.70 -23.37 -8.18
C MET A 587 7.06 -21.90 -8.46
N CYS A 588 6.32 -20.96 -7.87
CA CYS A 588 6.62 -19.53 -8.00
C CYS A 588 8.04 -19.20 -7.52
N ASP A 589 8.44 -19.72 -6.37
CA ASP A 589 9.79 -19.55 -5.83
C ASP A 589 10.88 -20.03 -6.80
N LYS A 590 10.66 -21.18 -7.45
CA LYS A 590 11.63 -21.71 -8.40
C LYS A 590 11.71 -20.87 -9.69
N ILE A 591 10.56 -20.42 -10.23
CA ILE A 591 10.54 -19.54 -11.41
C ILE A 591 11.23 -18.20 -11.10
N ILE A 592 10.93 -17.57 -9.97
CA ILE A 592 11.52 -16.29 -9.58
C ILE A 592 13.03 -16.44 -9.28
N ARG A 593 13.47 -17.53 -8.64
CA ARG A 593 14.90 -17.81 -8.44
C ARG A 593 15.63 -18.02 -9.76
N PHE A 594 15.03 -18.72 -10.73
CA PHE A 594 15.58 -18.84 -12.07
C PHE A 594 15.71 -17.46 -12.74
N ALA A 595 14.69 -16.63 -12.67
CA ALA A 595 14.72 -15.26 -13.19
C ALA A 595 15.81 -14.42 -12.53
N ALA A 596 15.97 -14.51 -11.20
CA ALA A 596 17.01 -13.81 -10.46
C ALA A 596 18.43 -14.22 -10.90
N LYS A 597 18.68 -15.51 -11.12
CA LYS A 597 19.96 -15.99 -11.66
C LYS A 597 20.22 -15.45 -13.07
N LYS A 598 19.19 -15.37 -13.94
CA LYS A 598 19.30 -14.71 -15.26
C LYS A 598 19.62 -13.22 -15.14
N ALA A 599 19.15 -12.56 -14.09
CA ALA A 599 19.46 -11.17 -13.75
C ALA A 599 20.84 -10.99 -13.07
N GLY A 600 21.60 -12.08 -12.88
CA GLY A 600 22.88 -12.03 -12.18
C GLY A 600 22.77 -11.78 -10.67
N LEU A 601 21.62 -12.08 -10.07
CA LEU A 601 21.38 -11.93 -8.63
C LEU A 601 21.66 -13.24 -7.91
N LYS A 602 22.22 -13.15 -6.71
CA LYS A 602 22.34 -14.27 -5.78
C LYS A 602 21.09 -14.29 -4.90
N PRO A 603 20.30 -15.39 -4.88
CA PRO A 603 19.21 -15.54 -3.91
C PRO A 603 19.74 -15.54 -2.49
N VAL A 604 19.00 -14.90 -1.57
CA VAL A 604 19.31 -14.91 -0.13
C VAL A 604 19.24 -16.34 0.43
N ASN A 605 20.11 -16.63 1.39
CA ASN A 605 20.24 -17.97 2.00
C ASN A 605 20.09 -17.91 3.52
N TYR A 606 18.91 -17.44 3.97
CA TYR A 606 18.52 -17.42 5.38
C TYR A 606 17.05 -17.80 5.54
N PRO A 607 16.60 -18.15 6.78
CA PRO A 607 15.22 -18.59 7.04
C PRO A 607 14.18 -17.55 6.61
N GLU A 608 13.01 -18.03 6.16
CA GLU A 608 11.88 -17.17 5.70
C GLU A 608 11.35 -16.23 6.78
N THR A 609 11.54 -16.57 8.06
CA THR A 609 11.15 -15.72 9.19
C THR A 609 12.12 -14.56 9.42
N VAL A 610 13.25 -14.53 8.70
CA VAL A 610 14.27 -13.50 8.83
C VAL A 610 14.03 -12.39 7.81
N SER A 611 14.30 -11.16 8.22
CA SER A 611 14.41 -10.00 7.34
C SER A 611 15.74 -9.30 7.61
N ILE A 612 16.47 -8.98 6.56
CA ILE A 612 17.69 -8.18 6.62
C ILE A 612 17.55 -7.01 5.67
N VAL A 613 17.57 -5.80 6.19
CA VAL A 613 17.50 -4.59 5.38
C VAL A 613 18.78 -3.80 5.55
N GLN A 614 19.45 -3.52 4.45
CA GLN A 614 20.69 -2.75 4.47
C GLN A 614 20.43 -1.28 4.11
N ARG A 615 20.98 -0.36 4.92
CA ARG A 615 21.02 1.08 4.66
C ARG A 615 22.43 1.60 4.84
N GLY A 616 23.10 1.94 3.76
CA GLY A 616 24.54 2.26 3.79
C GLY A 616 25.33 1.09 4.37
N ASN A 617 26.11 1.35 5.43
CA ASN A 617 26.87 0.32 6.14
C ASN A 617 26.12 -0.29 7.36
N LEU A 618 24.83 -0.09 7.49
CA LEU A 618 24.04 -0.69 8.57
C LEU A 618 23.14 -1.81 8.04
N ALA A 619 23.19 -2.97 8.70
CA ALA A 619 22.27 -4.09 8.52
C ALA A 619 21.26 -4.14 9.68
N PHE A 620 19.99 -4.02 9.36
CA PHE A 620 18.85 -4.18 10.26
C PHE A 620 18.34 -5.60 10.13
N VAL A 621 18.48 -6.41 11.18
CA VAL A 621 18.22 -7.85 11.15
C VAL A 621 17.08 -8.18 12.10
N PHE A 622 16.08 -8.94 11.61
CA PHE A 622 14.87 -9.28 12.37
C PHE A 622 14.55 -10.77 12.24
N ASN A 623 14.20 -11.40 13.36
CA ASN A 623 13.58 -12.72 13.38
C ASN A 623 12.08 -12.57 13.74
N PHE A 624 11.19 -12.77 12.79
CA PHE A 624 9.73 -12.76 12.99
C PHE A 624 9.18 -14.09 13.51
N GLY A 625 10.01 -15.13 13.54
CA GLY A 625 9.60 -16.48 13.91
C GLY A 625 9.42 -16.67 15.41
N ASP A 626 8.76 -17.77 15.76
CA ASP A 626 8.56 -18.23 17.13
C ASP A 626 9.72 -19.11 17.63
N GLU A 627 10.71 -19.40 16.75
CA GLU A 627 11.88 -20.21 17.02
C GLU A 627 13.17 -19.39 16.84
N PRO A 628 14.26 -19.71 17.56
CA PRO A 628 15.56 -19.11 17.33
C PRO A 628 16.10 -19.49 15.95
N VAL A 629 16.82 -18.58 15.33
CA VAL A 629 17.45 -18.80 14.02
C VAL A 629 18.96 -18.62 14.10
N SER A 630 19.70 -19.41 13.30
CA SER A 630 21.14 -19.27 13.10
C SER A 630 21.47 -19.52 11.63
N PHE A 631 22.24 -18.63 11.01
CA PHE A 631 22.63 -18.74 9.61
C PHE A 631 23.95 -18.00 9.33
N PRO A 632 24.69 -18.36 8.26
CA PRO A 632 25.91 -17.67 7.87
C PRO A 632 25.68 -16.21 7.52
N ALA A 633 26.50 -15.30 8.03
CA ALA A 633 26.52 -13.91 7.64
C ALA A 633 27.28 -13.71 6.31
N GLU A 634 26.71 -12.94 5.42
CA GLU A 634 27.34 -12.56 4.13
C GLU A 634 28.29 -11.35 4.28
N PHE A 635 28.48 -10.85 5.49
CA PHE A 635 29.36 -9.74 5.83
C PHE A 635 30.08 -9.98 7.18
N SER A 636 31.16 -9.26 7.42
CA SER A 636 31.73 -9.09 8.77
C SER A 636 31.30 -7.74 9.33
N GLY A 637 31.13 -7.65 10.64
CA GLY A 637 30.57 -6.43 11.23
C GLY A 637 30.73 -6.33 12.73
N LYS A 638 30.17 -5.25 13.27
CA LYS A 638 30.14 -4.96 14.70
C LYS A 638 28.68 -4.82 15.14
N ASN A 639 28.27 -5.56 16.18
CA ASN A 639 26.96 -5.37 16.77
C ASN A 639 26.85 -3.99 17.42
N LEU A 640 25.85 -3.21 17.00
CA LEU A 640 25.47 -1.93 17.61
C LEU A 640 24.31 -2.15 18.58
N ILE A 641 23.35 -3.00 18.21
CA ILE A 641 22.23 -3.43 19.05
C ILE A 641 22.18 -4.96 19.04
N GLY A 642 21.90 -5.56 20.18
CA GLY A 642 21.89 -7.00 20.33
C GLY A 642 23.28 -7.62 20.30
N LYS A 643 23.36 -8.94 20.19
CA LYS A 643 24.61 -9.74 20.07
C LYS A 643 24.46 -10.80 18.99
N ALA A 644 23.80 -10.43 17.88
CA ALA A 644 23.41 -11.39 16.86
C ALA A 644 24.59 -11.92 16.07
N LEU A 645 25.56 -11.09 15.71
CA LEU A 645 26.72 -11.49 14.92
C LEU A 645 27.84 -12.02 15.86
N GLN A 646 28.21 -13.28 15.67
CA GLN A 646 29.31 -13.95 16.38
C GLN A 646 30.20 -14.64 15.34
N GLY A 647 31.36 -14.07 15.07
CA GLY A 647 32.21 -14.51 13.97
C GLY A 647 31.51 -14.39 12.63
N ASP A 648 31.17 -15.52 12.02
CA ASP A 648 30.56 -15.66 10.71
C ASP A 648 29.09 -16.06 10.76
N ILE A 649 28.49 -16.11 11.94
CA ILE A 649 27.14 -16.58 12.17
C ILE A 649 26.28 -15.44 12.74
N ILE A 650 25.11 -15.26 12.19
CA ILE A 650 24.04 -14.45 12.78
C ILE A 650 23.09 -15.38 13.50
N SER A 651 22.86 -15.13 14.79
CA SER A 651 21.93 -15.88 15.64
C SER A 651 20.98 -14.91 16.34
N LEU A 652 19.68 -15.14 16.23
CA LEU A 652 18.64 -14.32 16.84
C LEU A 652 17.60 -15.19 17.55
N PRO A 653 17.26 -14.87 18.79
CA PRO A 653 16.08 -15.43 19.46
C PRO A 653 14.78 -15.15 18.70
N PRO A 654 13.67 -15.81 19.09
CA PRO A 654 12.34 -15.52 18.53
C PRO A 654 11.94 -14.06 18.75
N GLN A 655 11.42 -13.43 17.70
CA GLN A 655 10.89 -12.06 17.73
C GLN A 655 11.88 -11.04 18.31
N GLU A 656 13.14 -11.19 17.93
CA GLU A 656 14.24 -10.29 18.29
C GLU A 656 14.85 -9.64 17.05
N HIS A 657 15.55 -8.54 17.28
CA HIS A 657 16.22 -7.77 16.27
C HIS A 657 17.67 -7.47 16.65
N ALA A 658 18.44 -7.09 15.65
CA ALA A 658 19.80 -6.57 15.84
C ALA A 658 20.11 -5.48 14.82
N LEU A 659 20.98 -4.58 15.21
CA LEU A 659 21.60 -3.61 14.30
C LEU A 659 23.10 -3.89 14.25
N ILE A 660 23.63 -4.07 13.05
CA ILE A 660 25.02 -4.45 12.80
C ILE A 660 25.64 -3.41 11.86
N GLU A 661 26.78 -2.86 12.26
CA GLU A 661 27.64 -2.08 11.36
C GLU A 661 28.47 -3.01 10.50
N ILE A 662 28.29 -2.96 9.19
CA ILE A 662 29.03 -3.76 8.20
C ILE A 662 30.42 -3.15 8.04
N LEU A 663 31.46 -3.95 8.24
CA LEU A 663 32.85 -3.55 8.08
C LEU A 663 33.43 -4.00 6.73
N ASN A 664 33.12 -5.22 6.30
CA ASN A 664 33.49 -5.75 4.99
C ASN A 664 32.39 -6.68 4.46
N GLU A 665 32.03 -6.54 3.21
CA GLU A 665 31.22 -7.52 2.49
C GLU A 665 32.17 -8.70 2.14
N ARG A 666 31.72 -9.94 2.37
CA ARG A 666 32.55 -11.15 2.18
C ARG A 666 32.53 -11.68 0.75
N PHE A 667 31.58 -11.19 -0.03
CA PHE A 667 31.46 -11.55 -1.44
C PHE A 667 31.34 -10.25 -2.24
N GLU A 668 32.29 -10.05 -3.15
CA GLU A 668 32.16 -9.00 -4.17
C GLU A 668 30.83 -9.19 -4.91
N LYS A 669 30.09 -8.11 -5.06
CA LYS A 669 28.78 -8.06 -5.71
C LYS A 669 28.81 -8.53 -7.15
#